data_123429ce21dcd1eb8385cb418025237f
#
_entry.id   123429ce21dcd1eb8385cb418025237f
#
_cell.length_a   1.000
_cell.length_b   1.000
_cell.length_c   1.000
_cell.angle_alpha   90.00
_cell.angle_beta   90.00
_cell.angle_gamma   90.00
#
_symmetry.space_group_name_H-M   'P 1'
#
loop_
_entity.id
_entity.type
_entity.pdbx_description
1 polymer ?
#
loop_
_entity_poly.entity_id
_entity_poly.type
_entity_poly.pdbx_seq_one_letter_code
_entity_poly.pdbx_strand_id
1 'polypeptide(L)'
;MANFFRDNEDLRYYFERGVDWEHVVRLTEKEFHDEGGFSNLEEAREFYGDILELAGQVAAEQIAPYAAELDSQDNHIVDGEVVQAERLEAVFRQLAELELHGLTVPREFGGMNAPMLISFLVSEMLARADVSVMTHHGFHGGMAMAALIFSIREGTTKVDPATMRITETRFEHLIRSVVAGESWGSMDITESDAGSDMAALRCRGELDADGVWHVTGEKIFISSGHGEWHYVIARTEPVSDPDAPMAGLDGLSMFLVPAHRTLPDGTKVRQVEITRLEEKLGHHASSTCALAFDGAQAELIGERGDGFRYMLILMNNARLGVGFESLGLSECAYRMAREYAAERRSMGKTIDRHEMLADYLDEMRSDIEAVRAVAVTAAYEEEIAQKLSIQLRFATDLDDDAKKKLQRKQKRHARAARRLTPLLKYAAAENAVKHARLAVQILGGNGYTKEFGAEKLLRDAMVLPIYEGTSQIQALMAMKDTLMGMVKKPKRFVAKLAEARMTALSARDPLVRSVARVQLASLSAQQHLLLSTAADKAKALRGKPLAEWPERFLKNWDPKRDFRLAMLHAERLARLLTHEAVAELLLEQSVRHPERREVLERYLSRAEISARHEAEVIHEYGERILRSLEEPVASAAAE
;
A
#
# COMPACT_ATOMS: atom_id res chain seq x y z
N MET A 1 15.60 17.23 22.62
CA MET A 1 14.21 16.91 22.25
C MET A 1 14.23 15.68 21.37
N ALA A 2 13.38 14.70 21.66
CA ALA A 2 13.28 13.49 20.88
C ALA A 2 12.68 13.83 19.49
N ASN A 3 13.19 13.21 18.42
CA ASN A 3 12.71 13.50 17.08
C ASN A 3 12.92 12.28 16.17
N PHE A 4 11.84 11.71 15.65
CA PHE A 4 11.86 10.46 14.88
C PHE A 4 12.44 10.60 13.47
N PHE A 5 12.56 11.80 12.96
CA PHE A 5 13.31 12.06 11.74
C PHE A 5 14.82 12.14 12.00
N ARG A 6 15.23 12.94 13.00
CA ARG A 6 16.65 13.16 13.31
C ARG A 6 17.36 11.90 13.79
N ASP A 7 16.69 11.03 14.53
CA ASP A 7 17.27 9.81 15.07
C ASP A 7 17.32 8.64 14.07
N ASN A 8 16.72 8.81 12.88
CA ASN A 8 16.67 7.78 11.84
C ASN A 8 17.60 8.12 10.66
N GLU A 9 18.81 7.57 10.70
CA GLU A 9 19.82 7.81 9.67
C GLU A 9 19.38 7.35 8.28
N ASP A 10 18.59 6.30 8.18
CA ASP A 10 18.14 5.75 6.90
C ASP A 10 17.03 6.63 6.28
N LEU A 11 16.09 7.17 7.09
CA LEU A 11 15.12 8.18 6.61
C LEU A 11 15.83 9.43 6.10
N ARG A 12 16.80 9.95 6.87
CA ARG A 12 17.59 11.11 6.47
C ARG A 12 18.38 10.85 5.18
N TYR A 13 18.97 9.64 5.03
CA TYR A 13 19.64 9.27 3.78
C TYR A 13 18.72 9.45 2.57
N TYR A 14 17.47 8.94 2.63
CA TYR A 14 16.53 9.08 1.52
C TYR A 14 16.14 10.52 1.25
N PHE A 15 15.90 11.30 2.29
CA PHE A 15 15.59 12.72 2.13
C PHE A 15 16.78 13.52 1.61
N GLU A 16 17.97 13.29 2.14
CA GLU A 16 19.15 14.08 1.79
C GLU A 16 19.74 13.71 0.41
N ARG A 17 19.77 12.41 0.06
CA ARG A 17 20.57 11.90 -1.07
C ARG A 17 19.94 10.74 -1.84
N GLY A 18 19.06 9.97 -1.23
CA GLY A 18 18.55 8.71 -1.80
C GLY A 18 17.44 8.89 -2.84
N VAL A 19 16.85 10.08 -2.96
CA VAL A 19 15.75 10.42 -3.88
C VAL A 19 16.20 11.52 -4.84
N ASP A 20 15.80 11.42 -6.08
CA ASP A 20 15.94 12.50 -7.09
C ASP A 20 14.85 13.56 -6.85
N TRP A 21 15.09 14.41 -5.83
CA TRP A 21 14.18 15.48 -5.47
C TRP A 21 14.03 16.54 -6.56
N GLU A 22 15.06 16.78 -7.38
CA GLU A 22 14.93 17.76 -8.46
C GLU A 22 13.82 17.37 -9.44
N HIS A 23 13.75 16.10 -9.81
CA HIS A 23 12.70 15.61 -10.69
C HIS A 23 11.30 15.68 -10.05
N VAL A 24 11.17 15.33 -8.76
CA VAL A 24 9.91 15.40 -8.02
C VAL A 24 9.44 16.84 -7.89
N VAL A 25 10.33 17.73 -7.42
CA VAL A 25 10.01 19.15 -7.14
C VAL A 25 9.66 19.89 -8.42
N ARG A 26 10.40 19.70 -9.52
CA ARG A 26 10.07 20.31 -10.81
C ARG A 26 8.65 19.97 -11.27
N LEU A 27 8.23 18.72 -11.12
CA LEU A 27 6.87 18.31 -11.47
C LEU A 27 5.83 18.85 -10.48
N THR A 28 6.18 18.99 -9.21
CA THR A 28 5.29 19.53 -8.16
C THR A 28 5.08 21.03 -8.33
N GLU A 29 6.16 21.77 -8.56
CA GLU A 29 6.19 23.24 -8.66
C GLU A 29 6.11 23.73 -10.13
N LYS A 30 5.63 22.89 -11.04
CA LYS A 30 5.39 23.26 -12.45
C LYS A 30 6.62 23.93 -13.10
N GLU A 31 7.79 23.28 -12.99
CA GLU A 31 9.09 23.81 -13.42
C GLU A 31 9.44 25.15 -12.71
N PHE A 32 9.05 25.31 -11.43
CA PHE A 32 9.21 26.54 -10.61
C PHE A 32 8.44 27.76 -11.12
N HIS A 33 7.31 27.54 -11.80
CA HIS A 33 6.43 28.60 -12.29
C HIS A 33 5.10 28.65 -11.52
N ASP A 34 4.94 27.87 -10.45
CA ASP A 34 3.71 27.89 -9.65
C ASP A 34 3.64 29.17 -8.81
N GLU A 35 2.59 29.95 -8.97
CA GLU A 35 2.37 31.18 -8.22
C GLU A 35 2.13 30.84 -6.74
N GLY A 36 2.95 31.40 -5.84
CA GLY A 36 2.96 31.06 -4.42
C GLY A 36 3.68 29.76 -4.09
N GLY A 37 4.30 29.10 -5.09
CA GLY A 37 5.18 27.96 -4.93
C GLY A 37 6.64 28.35 -4.68
N PHE A 38 7.50 27.34 -4.62
CA PHE A 38 8.93 27.53 -4.43
C PHE A 38 9.61 27.95 -5.73
N SER A 39 10.58 28.85 -5.62
CA SER A 39 11.31 29.38 -6.77
C SER A 39 12.49 28.49 -7.22
N ASN A 40 12.93 27.58 -6.37
CA ASN A 40 14.05 26.68 -6.63
C ASN A 40 13.99 25.42 -5.74
N LEU A 41 14.88 24.45 -6.06
CA LEU A 41 14.96 23.17 -5.35
C LEU A 41 15.40 23.32 -3.89
N GLU A 42 16.29 24.25 -3.58
CA GLU A 42 16.84 24.44 -2.24
C GLU A 42 15.73 24.90 -1.27
N GLU A 43 14.97 25.92 -1.66
CA GLU A 43 13.82 26.44 -0.91
C GLU A 43 12.75 25.34 -0.67
N ALA A 44 12.41 24.56 -1.70
CA ALA A 44 11.46 23.46 -1.56
C ALA A 44 11.96 22.39 -0.59
N ARG A 45 13.25 22.02 -0.69
CA ARG A 45 13.84 21.00 0.20
C ARG A 45 13.97 21.48 1.64
N GLU A 46 14.27 22.75 1.87
CA GLU A 46 14.29 23.34 3.21
C GLU A 46 12.90 23.19 3.86
N PHE A 47 11.85 23.63 3.17
CA PHE A 47 10.47 23.49 3.64
C PHE A 47 10.05 22.04 3.90
N TYR A 48 10.39 21.10 3.00
CA TYR A 48 10.06 19.69 3.22
C TYR A 48 10.86 19.08 4.39
N GLY A 49 12.08 19.55 4.61
CA GLY A 49 12.90 19.21 5.77
C GLY A 49 12.25 19.66 7.08
N ASP A 50 11.74 20.88 7.10
CA ASP A 50 11.02 21.47 8.26
C ASP A 50 9.75 20.67 8.56
N ILE A 51 8.98 20.25 7.54
CA ILE A 51 7.82 19.36 7.73
C ILE A 51 8.24 18.04 8.38
N LEU A 52 9.30 17.40 7.88
CA LEU A 52 9.75 16.11 8.41
C LEU A 52 10.27 16.26 9.84
N GLU A 53 10.97 17.33 10.15
CA GLU A 53 11.43 17.61 11.51
C GLU A 53 10.26 17.88 12.46
N LEU A 54 9.30 18.70 12.05
CA LEU A 54 8.10 18.98 12.82
C LEU A 54 7.29 17.72 13.10
N ALA A 55 6.99 16.92 12.06
CA ALA A 55 6.26 15.68 12.19
C ALA A 55 7.02 14.65 13.05
N GLY A 56 8.36 14.58 12.89
CA GLY A 56 9.21 13.72 13.71
C GLY A 56 9.23 14.10 15.18
N GLN A 57 9.16 15.39 15.50
CA GLN A 57 9.05 15.88 16.88
C GLN A 57 7.67 15.60 17.47
N VAL A 58 6.58 15.91 16.74
CA VAL A 58 5.21 15.63 17.18
C VAL A 58 5.01 14.12 17.44
N ALA A 59 5.45 13.28 16.52
CA ALA A 59 5.38 11.84 16.69
C ALA A 59 6.11 11.36 17.95
N ALA A 60 7.32 11.87 18.20
CA ALA A 60 8.15 11.44 19.32
C ALA A 60 7.71 11.99 20.69
N GLU A 61 7.19 13.23 20.74
CA GLU A 61 6.92 13.93 22.00
C GLU A 61 5.43 13.97 22.35
N GLN A 62 4.53 13.96 21.35
CA GLN A 62 3.10 14.15 21.56
C GLN A 62 2.26 12.89 21.31
N ILE A 63 2.80 11.88 20.61
CA ILE A 63 2.05 10.65 20.29
C ILE A 63 2.68 9.45 20.99
N ALA A 64 3.95 9.14 20.74
CA ALA A 64 4.61 7.94 21.25
C ALA A 64 4.52 7.75 22.77
N PRO A 65 4.67 8.80 23.63
CA PRO A 65 4.56 8.63 25.07
C PRO A 65 3.15 8.21 25.54
N TYR A 66 2.14 8.39 24.71
CA TYR A 66 0.74 8.11 25.01
C TYR A 66 0.19 6.86 24.29
N ALA A 67 1.05 6.08 23.63
CA ALA A 67 0.61 4.90 22.89
C ALA A 67 -0.13 3.86 23.75
N ALA A 68 0.26 3.69 25.02
CA ALA A 68 -0.43 2.81 25.96
C ALA A 68 -1.81 3.37 26.37
N GLU A 69 -1.95 4.69 26.51
CA GLU A 69 -3.22 5.36 26.77
C GLU A 69 -4.15 5.21 25.57
N LEU A 70 -3.67 5.47 24.36
CA LEU A 70 -4.39 5.29 23.10
C LEU A 70 -4.89 3.84 22.89
N ASP A 71 -4.10 2.84 23.32
CA ASP A 71 -4.50 1.43 23.26
C ASP A 71 -5.56 1.04 24.28
N SER A 72 -5.66 1.75 25.40
CA SER A 72 -6.53 1.42 26.54
C SER A 72 -7.83 2.22 26.58
N GLN A 73 -7.93 3.33 25.86
CA GLN A 73 -9.13 4.15 25.76
C GLN A 73 -10.06 3.61 24.67
N ASP A 74 -11.35 3.49 25.01
CA ASP A 74 -12.35 2.95 24.09
C ASP A 74 -13.11 4.08 23.38
N ASN A 75 -13.15 4.00 22.06
CA ASN A 75 -14.13 4.72 21.27
C ASN A 75 -15.51 4.05 21.46
N HIS A 76 -16.57 4.82 21.57
CA HIS A 76 -17.91 4.28 21.80
C HIS A 76 -18.98 5.07 21.04
N ILE A 77 -20.16 4.48 20.88
CA ILE A 77 -21.28 5.11 20.17
C ILE A 77 -22.22 5.76 21.19
N VAL A 78 -22.54 7.04 20.97
CA VAL A 78 -23.55 7.81 21.71
C VAL A 78 -24.48 8.46 20.69
N ASP A 79 -25.77 8.22 20.82
CA ASP A 79 -26.81 8.78 19.93
C ASP A 79 -26.53 8.58 18.42
N GLY A 80 -25.91 7.44 18.08
CA GLY A 80 -25.56 7.09 16.69
C GLY A 80 -24.25 7.68 16.17
N GLU A 81 -23.55 8.48 16.97
CA GLU A 81 -22.26 9.08 16.64
C GLU A 81 -21.12 8.39 17.43
N VAL A 82 -19.93 8.32 16.82
CA VAL A 82 -18.74 7.82 17.53
C VAL A 82 -18.13 8.95 18.34
N VAL A 83 -18.04 8.74 19.63
CA VAL A 83 -17.22 9.55 20.54
C VAL A 83 -15.84 8.92 20.60
N GLN A 84 -14.85 9.64 20.11
CA GLN A 84 -13.44 9.20 20.16
C GLN A 84 -12.87 9.41 21.56
N ALA A 85 -11.81 8.65 21.87
CA ALA A 85 -11.03 8.85 23.07
C ALA A 85 -10.44 10.27 23.11
N GLU A 86 -10.49 10.93 24.25
CA GLU A 86 -10.03 12.33 24.44
C GLU A 86 -8.58 12.55 23.96
N ARG A 87 -7.72 11.56 24.22
CA ARG A 87 -6.32 11.64 23.76
C ARG A 87 -6.22 11.66 22.24
N LEU A 88 -7.00 10.82 21.55
CA LEU A 88 -7.00 10.77 20.10
C LEU A 88 -7.50 12.10 19.50
N GLU A 89 -8.58 12.66 20.02
CA GLU A 89 -9.10 13.98 19.61
C GLU A 89 -8.05 15.09 19.80
N ALA A 90 -7.33 15.07 20.93
CA ALA A 90 -6.28 16.04 21.19
C ALA A 90 -5.13 15.97 20.18
N VAL A 91 -4.72 14.74 19.81
CA VAL A 91 -3.70 14.51 18.78
C VAL A 91 -4.19 15.03 17.43
N PHE A 92 -5.43 14.72 17.01
CA PHE A 92 -5.94 15.16 15.71
C PHE A 92 -6.19 16.65 15.63
N ARG A 93 -6.59 17.29 16.73
CA ARG A 93 -6.66 18.76 16.81
C ARG A 93 -5.28 19.39 16.60
N GLN A 94 -4.23 18.86 17.21
CA GLN A 94 -2.86 19.33 17.02
C GLN A 94 -2.38 19.11 15.58
N LEU A 95 -2.66 17.96 14.95
CA LEU A 95 -2.31 17.69 13.55
C LEU A 95 -3.03 18.66 12.60
N ALA A 96 -4.27 19.07 12.91
CA ALA A 96 -5.02 20.09 12.17
C ALA A 96 -4.39 21.48 12.33
N GLU A 97 -4.07 21.90 13.56
CA GLU A 97 -3.39 23.17 13.85
C GLU A 97 -2.04 23.29 13.14
N LEU A 98 -1.37 22.18 12.89
CA LEU A 98 -0.12 22.10 12.14
C LEU A 98 -0.32 21.87 10.63
N GLU A 99 -1.55 21.94 10.15
CA GLU A 99 -1.94 21.78 8.73
C GLU A 99 -1.52 20.43 8.10
N LEU A 100 -1.20 19.41 8.93
CA LEU A 100 -0.68 18.13 8.46
C LEU A 100 -1.72 17.27 7.72
N HIS A 101 -3.01 17.59 7.82
CA HIS A 101 -4.07 16.93 7.03
C HIS A 101 -4.02 17.31 5.55
N GLY A 102 -3.51 18.51 5.23
CA GLY A 102 -3.42 19.05 3.88
C GLY A 102 -2.08 18.86 3.18
N LEU A 103 -1.17 18.02 3.69
CA LEU A 103 0.20 17.89 3.17
C LEU A 103 0.30 17.82 1.64
N THR A 104 -0.44 16.91 1.01
CA THR A 104 -0.37 16.65 -0.44
C THR A 104 -1.41 17.42 -1.25
N VAL A 105 -2.35 18.09 -0.57
CA VAL A 105 -3.44 18.81 -1.22
C VAL A 105 -2.90 20.10 -1.85
N PRO A 106 -3.33 20.46 -3.08
CA PRO A 106 -2.90 21.69 -3.72
C PRO A 106 -3.18 22.95 -2.88
N ARG A 107 -2.32 23.97 -3.05
CA ARG A 107 -2.39 25.26 -2.33
C ARG A 107 -3.72 25.98 -2.57
N GLU A 108 -4.34 25.81 -3.74
CA GLU A 108 -5.64 26.39 -4.08
C GLU A 108 -6.77 25.95 -3.13
N PHE A 109 -6.60 24.82 -2.48
CA PHE A 109 -7.56 24.28 -1.50
C PHE A 109 -7.09 24.44 -0.05
N GLY A 110 -6.00 25.19 0.20
CA GLY A 110 -5.44 25.41 1.54
C GLY A 110 -4.44 24.34 1.96
N GLY A 111 -4.01 23.44 1.07
CA GLY A 111 -2.98 22.45 1.37
C GLY A 111 -1.56 22.96 1.15
N MET A 112 -0.56 22.14 1.50
CA MET A 112 0.86 22.47 1.36
C MET A 112 1.44 22.13 -0.03
N ASN A 113 0.73 21.37 -0.85
CA ASN A 113 1.20 20.85 -2.15
C ASN A 113 2.54 20.08 -2.02
N ALA A 114 2.80 19.45 -0.88
CA ALA A 114 3.99 18.64 -0.70
C ALA A 114 3.92 17.36 -1.56
N PRO A 115 5.05 16.84 -2.02
CA PRO A 115 5.08 15.53 -2.69
C PRO A 115 4.49 14.41 -1.81
N MET A 116 3.80 13.48 -2.44
CA MET A 116 3.23 12.29 -1.77
C MET A 116 4.30 11.51 -1.00
N LEU A 117 5.54 11.50 -1.49
CA LEU A 117 6.66 10.87 -0.81
C LEU A 117 6.93 11.49 0.56
N ILE A 118 6.81 12.82 0.72
CA ILE A 118 6.93 13.50 2.04
C ILE A 118 5.82 13.00 2.98
N SER A 119 4.58 12.92 2.51
CA SER A 119 3.47 12.39 3.30
C SER A 119 3.71 10.95 3.75
N PHE A 120 4.29 10.09 2.92
CA PHE A 120 4.63 8.72 3.32
C PHE A 120 5.77 8.65 4.35
N LEU A 121 6.77 9.52 4.26
CA LEU A 121 7.82 9.59 5.29
C LEU A 121 7.24 10.09 6.64
N VAL A 122 6.30 11.04 6.61
CA VAL A 122 5.53 11.46 7.80
C VAL A 122 4.72 10.26 8.34
N SER A 123 4.04 9.52 7.47
CA SER A 123 3.24 8.35 7.85
C SER A 123 4.10 7.27 8.55
N GLU A 124 5.33 7.02 8.11
CA GLU A 124 6.26 6.10 8.79
C GLU A 124 6.57 6.57 10.22
N MET A 125 6.79 7.87 10.42
CA MET A 125 7.07 8.42 11.75
C MET A 125 5.84 8.39 12.67
N LEU A 126 4.65 8.69 12.14
CA LEU A 126 3.40 8.56 12.88
C LEU A 126 3.13 7.10 13.28
N ALA A 127 3.33 6.16 12.36
CA ALA A 127 3.17 4.72 12.64
C ALA A 127 4.21 4.19 13.65
N ARG A 128 5.44 4.75 13.65
CA ARG A 128 6.43 4.45 14.69
C ARG A 128 5.97 4.92 16.07
N ALA A 129 5.20 6.00 16.13
CA ALA A 129 4.63 6.50 17.38
C ALA A 129 3.40 5.69 17.80
N ASP A 130 2.43 5.58 16.92
CA ASP A 130 1.22 4.77 17.09
C ASP A 130 0.54 4.50 15.73
N VAL A 131 0.34 3.23 15.39
CA VAL A 131 -0.24 2.86 14.09
C VAL A 131 -1.70 3.26 13.97
N SER A 132 -2.48 3.32 15.07
CA SER A 132 -3.87 3.77 15.03
C SER A 132 -3.99 5.24 14.62
N VAL A 133 -3.07 6.08 15.12
CA VAL A 133 -2.98 7.50 14.73
C VAL A 133 -2.64 7.62 13.25
N MET A 134 -1.62 6.87 12.78
CA MET A 134 -1.25 6.89 11.36
C MET A 134 -2.40 6.43 10.47
N THR A 135 -3.07 5.33 10.83
CA THR A 135 -4.19 4.80 10.06
C THR A 135 -5.31 5.83 9.92
N HIS A 136 -5.75 6.43 11.03
CA HIS A 136 -6.81 7.45 11.00
C HIS A 136 -6.37 8.70 10.24
N HIS A 137 -5.12 9.16 10.38
CA HIS A 137 -4.57 10.29 9.64
C HIS A 137 -4.63 10.09 8.12
N GLY A 138 -4.40 8.85 7.64
CA GLY A 138 -4.51 8.51 6.21
C GLY A 138 -5.89 8.76 5.60
N PHE A 139 -6.96 8.76 6.42
CA PHE A 139 -8.35 9.02 6.00
C PHE A 139 -8.71 10.51 5.95
N HIS A 140 -7.75 11.41 6.15
CA HIS A 140 -7.90 12.85 5.94
C HIS A 140 -7.36 13.24 4.55
N GLY A 141 -6.13 13.68 4.43
CA GLY A 141 -5.55 14.14 3.17
C GLY A 141 -5.60 13.13 2.02
N GLY A 142 -5.51 11.82 2.33
CA GLY A 142 -5.67 10.75 1.34
C GLY A 142 -7.05 10.74 0.69
N MET A 143 -8.13 10.99 1.45
CA MET A 143 -9.49 11.06 0.92
C MET A 143 -9.74 12.36 0.14
N ALA A 144 -9.20 13.49 0.59
CA ALA A 144 -9.25 14.75 -0.16
C ALA A 144 -8.56 14.62 -1.54
N MET A 145 -7.37 14.01 -1.57
CA MET A 145 -6.65 13.76 -2.83
C MET A 145 -7.39 12.78 -3.74
N ALA A 146 -8.07 11.79 -3.16
CA ALA A 146 -8.91 10.87 -3.94
C ALA A 146 -10.06 11.61 -4.64
N ALA A 147 -10.77 12.48 -3.92
CA ALA A 147 -11.83 13.34 -4.48
C ALA A 147 -11.32 14.17 -5.65
N LEU A 148 -10.16 14.81 -5.48
CA LEU A 148 -9.55 15.61 -6.54
C LEU A 148 -9.17 14.75 -7.76
N ILE A 149 -8.54 13.61 -7.55
CA ILE A 149 -8.16 12.70 -8.65
C ILE A 149 -9.39 12.17 -9.39
N PHE A 150 -10.48 11.90 -8.67
CA PHE A 150 -11.74 11.46 -9.28
C PHE A 150 -12.35 12.57 -10.13
N SER A 151 -12.46 13.78 -9.61
CA SER A 151 -12.93 14.95 -10.36
C SER A 151 -12.08 15.23 -11.62
N ILE A 152 -10.74 15.10 -11.50
CA ILE A 152 -9.84 15.20 -12.65
C ILE A 152 -10.17 14.12 -13.68
N ARG A 153 -10.40 12.88 -13.28
CA ARG A 153 -10.70 11.77 -14.19
C ARG A 153 -12.05 11.91 -14.87
N GLU A 154 -13.05 12.35 -14.16
CA GLU A 154 -14.39 12.67 -14.71
C GLU A 154 -14.34 13.80 -15.74
N GLY A 155 -13.34 14.69 -15.62
CA GLY A 155 -13.25 15.91 -16.43
C GLY A 155 -14.04 17.08 -15.85
N THR A 156 -14.43 17.00 -14.58
CA THR A 156 -15.14 18.06 -13.84
C THR A 156 -14.20 19.05 -13.17
N THR A 157 -12.89 18.78 -13.14
CA THR A 157 -11.86 19.74 -12.73
C THR A 157 -11.46 20.62 -13.90
N LYS A 158 -11.48 21.95 -13.68
CA LYS A 158 -10.99 22.94 -14.63
C LYS A 158 -9.65 23.49 -14.16
N VAL A 159 -8.77 23.71 -15.11
CA VAL A 159 -7.42 24.21 -14.89
C VAL A 159 -7.21 25.42 -15.80
N ASP A 160 -6.66 26.50 -15.27
CA ASP A 160 -6.21 27.63 -16.07
C ASP A 160 -5.01 27.18 -16.93
N PRO A 161 -5.11 27.25 -18.27
CA PRO A 161 -4.04 26.77 -19.15
C PRO A 161 -2.71 27.53 -19.01
N ALA A 162 -2.74 28.78 -18.60
CA ALA A 162 -1.54 29.63 -18.49
C ALA A 162 -0.76 29.36 -17.20
N THR A 163 -1.46 29.14 -16.08
CA THR A 163 -0.87 28.97 -14.75
C THR A 163 -0.89 27.51 -14.29
N MET A 164 -1.65 26.64 -14.98
CA MET A 164 -1.90 25.27 -14.55
C MET A 164 -2.54 25.16 -13.16
N ARG A 165 -3.16 26.24 -12.66
CA ARG A 165 -3.89 26.25 -11.37
C ARG A 165 -5.28 25.68 -11.54
N ILE A 166 -5.74 24.96 -10.52
CA ILE A 166 -7.11 24.44 -10.49
C ILE A 166 -8.04 25.60 -10.15
N THR A 167 -9.02 25.89 -11.04
CA THR A 167 -9.98 26.97 -10.86
C THR A 167 -11.35 26.46 -10.42
N GLU A 168 -11.65 25.21 -10.64
CA GLU A 168 -12.93 24.59 -10.26
C GLU A 168 -12.73 23.07 -10.10
N THR A 169 -13.33 22.46 -9.10
CA THR A 169 -13.44 21.00 -8.96
C THR A 169 -14.76 20.63 -8.31
N ARG A 170 -15.36 19.50 -8.73
CA ARG A 170 -16.67 19.05 -8.24
C ARG A 170 -16.71 18.89 -6.71
N PHE A 171 -15.62 18.41 -6.10
CA PHE A 171 -15.58 18.05 -4.70
C PHE A 171 -14.84 19.09 -3.82
N GLU A 172 -14.81 20.35 -4.22
CA GLU A 172 -14.05 21.40 -3.52
C GLU A 172 -14.45 21.52 -2.05
N HIS A 173 -15.75 21.44 -1.73
CA HIS A 173 -16.23 21.53 -0.35
C HIS A 173 -15.64 20.41 0.53
N LEU A 174 -15.69 19.16 0.05
CA LEU A 174 -15.10 18.01 0.73
C LEU A 174 -13.60 18.25 0.96
N ILE A 175 -12.87 18.63 -0.09
CA ILE A 175 -11.42 18.83 -0.02
C ILE A 175 -11.07 19.89 1.04
N ARG A 176 -11.75 21.02 1.04
CA ARG A 176 -11.51 22.10 1.99
C ARG A 176 -11.85 21.72 3.43
N SER A 177 -12.99 21.04 3.66
CA SER A 177 -13.37 20.62 5.02
C SER A 177 -12.41 19.61 5.61
N VAL A 178 -11.84 18.72 4.77
CA VAL A 178 -10.82 17.75 5.21
C VAL A 178 -9.49 18.45 5.51
N VAL A 179 -9.05 19.39 4.67
CA VAL A 179 -7.81 20.16 4.90
C VAL A 179 -7.91 20.98 6.20
N ALA A 180 -9.08 21.56 6.47
CA ALA A 180 -9.35 22.30 7.70
C ALA A 180 -9.43 21.40 8.95
N GLY A 181 -9.42 20.06 8.80
CA GLY A 181 -9.59 19.12 9.91
C GLY A 181 -11.02 19.02 10.44
N GLU A 182 -11.99 19.58 9.71
CA GLU A 182 -13.42 19.56 10.09
C GLU A 182 -14.11 18.23 9.78
N SER A 183 -13.56 17.48 8.83
CA SER A 183 -14.13 16.20 8.39
C SER A 183 -13.02 15.25 7.87
N TRP A 184 -13.41 13.99 7.68
CA TRP A 184 -12.61 12.98 7.01
C TRP A 184 -13.51 12.04 6.23
N GLY A 185 -12.91 11.15 5.44
CA GLY A 185 -13.66 10.16 4.68
C GLY A 185 -13.32 8.73 5.03
N SER A 186 -14.05 7.80 4.43
CA SER A 186 -13.79 6.36 4.52
C SER A 186 -13.89 5.68 3.16
N MET A 187 -13.39 4.45 3.08
CA MET A 187 -13.41 3.62 1.88
C MET A 187 -14.23 2.37 2.15
N ASP A 188 -15.50 2.37 1.69
CA ASP A 188 -16.53 1.42 2.10
C ASP A 188 -16.68 0.32 1.05
N ILE A 189 -15.88 -0.73 1.18
CA ILE A 189 -15.80 -1.81 0.19
C ILE A 189 -16.37 -3.10 0.75
N THR A 190 -15.84 -3.59 1.86
CA THR A 190 -16.03 -4.95 2.38
C THR A 190 -17.45 -5.21 2.88
N GLU A 191 -18.00 -6.37 2.55
CA GLU A 191 -19.25 -6.92 3.06
C GLU A 191 -19.01 -8.27 3.74
N SER A 192 -19.96 -8.77 4.52
CA SER A 192 -19.81 -10.00 5.33
C SER A 192 -19.34 -11.21 4.52
N ASP A 193 -19.81 -11.36 3.27
CA ASP A 193 -19.46 -12.47 2.39
C ASP A 193 -18.52 -12.07 1.24
N ALA A 194 -18.07 -10.81 1.20
CA ALA A 194 -17.31 -10.25 0.08
C ALA A 194 -16.16 -9.35 0.55
N GLY A 195 -15.03 -9.98 0.94
CA GLY A 195 -13.76 -9.32 1.20
C GLY A 195 -12.84 -9.37 -0.02
N SER A 196 -12.05 -10.44 -0.15
CA SER A 196 -11.16 -10.63 -1.30
C SER A 196 -11.90 -10.92 -2.62
N ASP A 197 -13.11 -11.50 -2.56
CA ASP A 197 -13.99 -11.70 -3.71
C ASP A 197 -14.99 -10.53 -3.86
N MET A 198 -14.52 -9.47 -4.47
CA MET A 198 -15.33 -8.27 -4.70
C MET A 198 -16.46 -8.48 -5.72
N ALA A 199 -16.38 -9.52 -6.56
CA ALA A 199 -17.48 -9.86 -7.47
C ALA A 199 -18.76 -10.28 -6.72
N ALA A 200 -18.61 -10.71 -5.45
CA ALA A 200 -19.73 -11.11 -4.59
C ALA A 200 -20.41 -9.95 -3.85
N LEU A 201 -19.96 -8.69 -4.02
CA LEU A 201 -20.58 -7.52 -3.39
C LEU A 201 -22.06 -7.38 -3.74
N ARG A 202 -22.91 -7.13 -2.72
CA ARG A 202 -24.38 -7.09 -2.82
C ARG A 202 -24.98 -5.71 -2.55
N CYS A 203 -24.27 -4.79 -1.91
CA CYS A 203 -24.69 -3.41 -1.73
C CYS A 203 -25.10 -2.83 -3.08
N ARG A 204 -26.24 -2.12 -3.17
CA ARG A 204 -26.84 -1.65 -4.43
C ARG A 204 -26.84 -0.13 -4.50
N GLY A 205 -26.63 0.39 -5.72
CA GLY A 205 -26.88 1.77 -6.10
C GLY A 205 -28.04 1.83 -7.09
N GLU A 206 -29.11 2.53 -6.76
CA GLU A 206 -30.33 2.63 -7.54
C GLU A 206 -30.64 4.11 -7.86
N LEU A 207 -31.01 4.39 -9.11
CA LEU A 207 -31.39 5.73 -9.57
C LEU A 207 -32.91 5.85 -9.49
N ASP A 208 -33.41 6.84 -8.74
CA ASP A 208 -34.85 7.09 -8.66
C ASP A 208 -35.40 7.87 -9.88
N ALA A 209 -36.71 8.13 -9.86
CA ALA A 209 -37.41 8.84 -10.95
C ALA A 209 -36.99 10.32 -11.06
N ASP A 210 -36.47 10.90 -10.01
CA ASP A 210 -36.02 12.30 -9.96
C ASP A 210 -34.53 12.45 -10.36
N GLY A 211 -33.88 11.32 -10.67
CA GLY A 211 -32.46 11.30 -11.08
C GLY A 211 -31.48 11.34 -9.90
N VAL A 212 -31.92 10.99 -8.70
CA VAL A 212 -31.08 10.91 -7.51
C VAL A 212 -30.66 9.46 -7.26
N TRP A 213 -29.38 9.26 -6.98
CA TRP A 213 -28.86 7.95 -6.61
C TRP A 213 -29.09 7.65 -5.14
N HIS A 214 -29.42 6.40 -4.85
CA HIS A 214 -29.62 5.86 -3.51
C HIS A 214 -28.79 4.60 -3.31
N VAL A 215 -28.05 4.53 -2.20
CA VAL A 215 -27.26 3.36 -1.82
C VAL A 215 -27.99 2.60 -0.72
N THR A 216 -28.10 1.26 -0.89
CA THR A 216 -28.73 0.36 0.10
C THR A 216 -27.87 -0.87 0.29
N GLY A 217 -27.60 -1.23 1.53
CA GLY A 217 -26.84 -2.42 1.94
C GLY A 217 -26.00 -2.16 3.19
N GLU A 218 -25.10 -3.09 3.48
CA GLU A 218 -24.23 -3.04 4.67
C GLU A 218 -22.77 -3.12 4.26
N LYS A 219 -21.91 -2.45 5.04
CA LYS A 219 -20.46 -2.53 4.94
C LYS A 219 -19.85 -2.83 6.30
N ILE A 220 -18.79 -3.64 6.33
CA ILE A 220 -18.11 -4.04 7.57
C ILE A 220 -16.62 -3.76 7.48
N PHE A 221 -15.96 -3.68 8.64
CA PHE A 221 -14.53 -3.41 8.77
C PHE A 221 -14.11 -2.07 8.15
N ILE A 222 -14.97 -1.05 8.22
CA ILE A 222 -14.70 0.26 7.63
C ILE A 222 -13.89 1.11 8.61
N SER A 223 -12.60 1.24 8.34
CA SER A 223 -11.70 2.12 9.09
C SER A 223 -12.12 3.56 8.92
N SER A 224 -12.15 4.31 10.04
CA SER A 224 -12.60 5.71 10.06
C SER A 224 -14.03 5.93 9.51
N GLY A 225 -14.87 4.88 9.51
CA GLY A 225 -16.24 4.89 8.96
C GLY A 225 -17.23 5.78 9.70
N HIS A 226 -16.78 6.51 10.71
CA HIS A 226 -17.53 7.57 11.40
C HIS A 226 -17.30 8.97 10.82
N GLY A 227 -16.59 9.04 9.67
CA GLY A 227 -16.37 10.29 8.94
C GLY A 227 -17.62 10.81 8.24
N GLU A 228 -17.51 12.02 7.65
CA GLU A 228 -18.60 12.65 6.90
C GLU A 228 -18.70 12.10 5.47
N TRP A 229 -17.59 11.61 4.88
CA TRP A 229 -17.53 11.28 3.46
C TRP A 229 -17.25 9.80 3.23
N HIS A 230 -18.19 9.09 2.62
CA HIS A 230 -18.11 7.66 2.34
C HIS A 230 -17.90 7.41 0.84
N TYR A 231 -16.77 6.79 0.47
CA TYR A 231 -16.55 6.29 -0.89
C TYR A 231 -17.03 4.85 -0.97
N VAL A 232 -18.26 4.67 -1.41
CA VAL A 232 -18.97 3.39 -1.36
C VAL A 232 -18.91 2.68 -2.71
N ILE A 233 -18.49 1.43 -2.73
CA ILE A 233 -18.66 0.54 -3.88
C ILE A 233 -20.01 -0.17 -3.76
N ALA A 234 -20.86 0.03 -4.77
CA ALA A 234 -22.17 -0.62 -4.83
C ALA A 234 -22.46 -1.12 -6.25
N ARG A 235 -23.32 -2.12 -6.35
CA ARG A 235 -23.71 -2.74 -7.62
C ARG A 235 -24.82 -1.93 -8.28
N THR A 236 -24.59 -1.54 -9.53
CA THR A 236 -25.60 -0.87 -10.39
C THR A 236 -26.05 -1.74 -11.53
N GLU A 237 -25.28 -2.77 -11.91
CA GLU A 237 -25.60 -3.66 -13.02
C GLU A 237 -25.61 -5.12 -12.56
N PRO A 238 -26.54 -5.94 -13.11
CA PRO A 238 -26.49 -7.38 -12.90
C PRO A 238 -25.24 -7.99 -13.57
N VAL A 239 -24.81 -9.15 -13.09
CA VAL A 239 -23.76 -9.92 -13.77
C VAL A 239 -24.32 -10.46 -15.09
N SER A 240 -23.85 -9.91 -16.21
CA SER A 240 -24.36 -10.26 -17.55
C SER A 240 -23.83 -11.58 -18.11
N ASP A 241 -22.56 -11.87 -17.84
CA ASP A 241 -21.86 -13.11 -18.26
C ASP A 241 -20.98 -13.61 -17.11
N PRO A 242 -21.41 -14.65 -16.37
CA PRO A 242 -20.64 -15.22 -15.27
C PRO A 242 -19.26 -15.78 -15.66
N ASP A 243 -19.07 -16.12 -16.92
CA ASP A 243 -17.81 -16.69 -17.44
C ASP A 243 -16.85 -15.61 -17.98
N ALA A 244 -17.27 -14.36 -18.01
CA ALA A 244 -16.41 -13.25 -18.43
C ALA A 244 -15.24 -13.01 -17.46
N PRO A 245 -14.05 -12.58 -17.94
CA PRO A 245 -12.87 -12.38 -17.09
C PRO A 245 -13.04 -11.33 -15.96
N MET A 246 -14.03 -10.44 -16.10
CA MET A 246 -14.38 -9.40 -15.12
C MET A 246 -15.79 -9.61 -14.57
N ALA A 247 -16.32 -10.83 -14.67
CA ALA A 247 -17.68 -11.16 -14.23
C ALA A 247 -17.93 -10.62 -12.79
N GLY A 248 -18.98 -9.84 -12.66
CA GLY A 248 -19.38 -9.22 -11.41
C GLY A 248 -18.60 -7.97 -10.98
N LEU A 249 -17.44 -7.69 -11.53
CA LEU A 249 -16.67 -6.47 -11.23
C LEU A 249 -17.07 -5.29 -12.14
N ASP A 250 -17.47 -5.56 -13.35
CA ASP A 250 -17.93 -4.60 -14.34
C ASP A 250 -19.33 -3.99 -14.03
N GLY A 251 -20.07 -4.60 -13.11
CA GLY A 251 -21.34 -4.08 -12.61
C GLY A 251 -21.23 -3.22 -11.34
N LEU A 252 -20.01 -2.96 -10.86
CA LEU A 252 -19.76 -2.16 -9.67
C LEU A 252 -19.55 -0.69 -10.03
N SER A 253 -20.21 0.20 -9.32
CA SER A 253 -20.06 1.66 -9.43
C SER A 253 -19.53 2.23 -8.11
N MET A 254 -18.91 3.40 -8.15
CA MET A 254 -18.45 4.12 -6.98
C MET A 254 -19.35 5.30 -6.69
N PHE A 255 -19.67 5.50 -5.43
CA PHE A 255 -20.52 6.59 -4.96
C PHE A 255 -19.81 7.38 -3.87
N LEU A 256 -20.03 8.69 -3.85
CA LEU A 256 -19.79 9.53 -2.69
C LEU A 256 -21.12 9.64 -1.93
N VAL A 257 -21.12 9.21 -0.66
CA VAL A 257 -22.27 9.29 0.23
C VAL A 257 -21.88 10.14 1.43
N PRO A 258 -22.49 11.32 1.66
CA PRO A 258 -22.29 12.06 2.90
C PRO A 258 -22.96 11.32 4.08
N ALA A 259 -22.34 11.33 5.26
CA ALA A 259 -22.93 10.71 6.46
C ALA A 259 -24.26 11.35 6.84
N HIS A 260 -24.39 12.66 6.58
CA HIS A 260 -25.57 13.43 6.88
C HIS A 260 -26.17 14.08 5.65
N ARG A 261 -27.48 14.20 5.63
CA ARG A 261 -28.19 15.05 4.67
C ARG A 261 -28.86 16.22 5.38
N THR A 262 -28.94 17.36 4.74
CA THR A 262 -29.67 18.51 5.22
C THR A 262 -31.08 18.50 4.65
N LEU A 263 -32.08 18.47 5.50
CA LEU A 263 -33.49 18.57 5.10
C LEU A 263 -33.84 19.98 4.68
N PRO A 264 -34.99 20.22 3.98
CA PRO A 264 -35.41 21.55 3.54
C PRO A 264 -35.60 22.57 4.67
N ASP A 265 -35.83 22.11 5.89
CA ASP A 265 -35.94 22.95 7.10
C ASP A 265 -34.58 23.27 7.75
N GLY A 266 -33.48 22.82 7.16
CA GLY A 266 -32.12 23.00 7.68
C GLY A 266 -31.66 21.94 8.70
N THR A 267 -32.52 21.00 9.05
CA THR A 267 -32.16 19.90 9.98
C THR A 267 -31.18 18.94 9.32
N LYS A 268 -30.06 18.65 10.00
CA LYS A 268 -29.14 17.57 9.60
C LYS A 268 -29.64 16.24 10.13
N VAL A 269 -29.75 15.26 9.25
CA VAL A 269 -30.16 13.89 9.59
C VAL A 269 -29.09 12.93 9.10
N ARG A 270 -28.64 12.04 9.98
CA ARG A 270 -27.71 10.97 9.60
C ARG A 270 -28.41 10.00 8.64
N GLN A 271 -27.75 9.67 7.55
CA GLN A 271 -28.25 8.70 6.56
C GLN A 271 -27.34 7.48 6.38
N VAL A 272 -26.16 7.49 6.99
CA VAL A 272 -25.28 6.34 7.09
C VAL A 272 -25.23 5.91 8.56
N GLU A 273 -25.90 4.82 8.88
CA GLU A 273 -26.00 4.32 10.26
C GLU A 273 -24.72 3.59 10.65
N ILE A 274 -24.15 3.91 11.81
CA ILE A 274 -23.07 3.16 12.43
C ILE A 274 -23.69 2.10 13.34
N THR A 275 -23.78 0.88 12.85
CA THR A 275 -24.46 -0.22 13.56
C THR A 275 -23.63 -0.77 14.72
N ARG A 276 -22.29 -0.72 14.62
CA ARG A 276 -21.36 -1.08 15.69
C ARG A 276 -19.95 -0.61 15.41
N LEU A 277 -19.13 -0.55 16.45
CA LEU A 277 -17.67 -0.54 16.35
C LEU A 277 -17.15 -1.97 16.48
N GLU A 278 -16.18 -2.33 15.66
CA GLU A 278 -15.58 -3.67 15.69
C GLU A 278 -14.63 -3.80 16.89
N GLU A 279 -14.82 -4.82 17.73
CA GLU A 279 -13.84 -5.22 18.73
C GLU A 279 -12.65 -5.88 18.03
N LYS A 280 -11.45 -5.33 18.20
CA LYS A 280 -10.28 -5.74 17.44
C LYS A 280 -9.16 -6.26 18.34
N LEU A 281 -8.24 -7.03 17.74
CA LEU A 281 -7.04 -7.50 18.42
C LEU A 281 -6.07 -6.33 18.76
N GLY A 282 -5.95 -5.37 17.86
CA GLY A 282 -5.11 -4.19 17.96
C GLY A 282 -5.72 -3.00 17.21
N HIS A 283 -4.94 -1.94 17.00
CA HIS A 283 -5.39 -0.66 16.43
C HIS A 283 -6.61 -0.08 17.17
N HIS A 284 -6.62 -0.16 18.52
CA HIS A 284 -7.79 0.17 19.31
C HIS A 284 -8.22 1.61 19.17
N ALA A 285 -7.29 2.56 19.13
CA ALA A 285 -7.63 3.97 18.98
C ALA A 285 -8.25 4.32 17.61
N SER A 286 -8.00 3.53 16.56
CA SER A 286 -8.62 3.75 15.24
C SER A 286 -9.98 3.07 15.17
N SER A 287 -11.06 3.84 15.10
CA SER A 287 -12.43 3.30 14.96
C SER A 287 -12.58 2.53 13.66
N THR A 288 -13.12 1.32 13.76
CA THR A 288 -13.49 0.47 12.61
C THR A 288 -14.98 0.16 12.73
N CYS A 289 -15.76 0.60 11.74
CA CYS A 289 -17.22 0.61 11.82
C CYS A 289 -17.84 -0.50 10.98
N ALA A 290 -18.99 -1.01 11.44
CA ALA A 290 -19.98 -1.62 10.57
C ALA A 290 -21.03 -0.55 10.25
N LEU A 291 -21.39 -0.43 8.97
CA LEU A 291 -22.24 0.63 8.43
C LEU A 291 -23.47 0.03 7.75
N ALA A 292 -24.62 0.68 7.90
CA ALA A 292 -25.83 0.40 7.15
C ALA A 292 -26.29 1.62 6.34
N PHE A 293 -26.67 1.35 5.11
CA PHE A 293 -27.21 2.32 4.16
C PHE A 293 -28.64 1.88 3.83
N ASP A 294 -29.62 2.72 4.16
CA ASP A 294 -31.05 2.47 3.86
C ASP A 294 -31.56 3.55 2.92
N GLY A 295 -31.30 3.39 1.63
CA GLY A 295 -31.65 4.40 0.64
C GLY A 295 -30.88 5.70 0.82
N ALA A 296 -29.62 5.65 1.28
CA ALA A 296 -28.80 6.83 1.49
C ALA A 296 -28.55 7.58 0.18
N GLN A 297 -28.85 8.89 0.13
CA GLN A 297 -28.62 9.72 -1.06
C GLN A 297 -27.12 9.79 -1.37
N ALA A 298 -26.79 9.62 -2.64
CA ALA A 298 -25.43 9.46 -3.10
C ALA A 298 -25.16 10.22 -4.39
N GLU A 299 -23.88 10.52 -4.64
CA GLU A 299 -23.39 11.04 -5.90
C GLU A 299 -22.58 9.97 -6.63
N LEU A 300 -22.95 9.63 -7.87
CA LEU A 300 -22.15 8.73 -8.68
C LEU A 300 -20.80 9.36 -9.02
N ILE A 301 -19.72 8.64 -8.78
CA ILE A 301 -18.35 8.99 -9.18
C ILE A 301 -18.00 8.26 -10.47
N GLY A 302 -17.64 9.02 -11.51
CA GLY A 302 -17.36 8.47 -12.84
C GLY A 302 -18.63 8.02 -13.57
N GLU A 303 -18.52 6.90 -14.28
CA GLU A 303 -19.62 6.29 -15.01
C GLU A 303 -20.10 5.00 -14.34
N ARG A 304 -21.34 4.58 -14.64
CA ARG A 304 -21.87 3.29 -14.20
C ARG A 304 -20.94 2.15 -14.65
N GLY A 305 -20.62 1.23 -13.75
CA GLY A 305 -19.72 0.11 -14.01
C GLY A 305 -18.22 0.42 -13.92
N ASP A 306 -17.82 1.67 -13.67
CA ASP A 306 -16.40 2.05 -13.52
C ASP A 306 -15.90 1.99 -12.08
N GLY A 307 -16.73 1.61 -11.11
CA GLY A 307 -16.39 1.64 -9.68
C GLY A 307 -15.13 0.88 -9.33
N PHE A 308 -14.92 -0.31 -9.92
CA PHE A 308 -13.71 -1.09 -9.70
C PHE A 308 -12.42 -0.34 -10.12
N ARG A 309 -12.47 0.45 -11.19
CA ARG A 309 -11.32 1.25 -11.67
C ARG A 309 -11.00 2.41 -10.73
N TYR A 310 -12.01 3.10 -10.21
CA TYR A 310 -11.84 4.18 -9.25
C TYR A 310 -11.32 3.65 -7.91
N MET A 311 -11.86 2.54 -7.45
CA MET A 311 -11.39 1.86 -6.25
C MET A 311 -9.91 1.46 -6.33
N LEU A 312 -9.44 0.94 -7.47
CA LEU A 312 -8.03 0.58 -7.63
C LEU A 312 -7.07 1.75 -7.45
N ILE A 313 -7.51 2.99 -7.72
CA ILE A 313 -6.69 4.19 -7.49
C ILE A 313 -6.50 4.40 -5.99
N LEU A 314 -7.59 4.37 -5.21
CA LEU A 314 -7.54 4.45 -3.75
C LEU A 314 -6.64 3.35 -3.17
N MET A 315 -6.92 2.10 -3.54
CA MET A 315 -6.20 0.95 -2.99
C MET A 315 -4.71 0.94 -3.32
N ASN A 316 -4.27 1.45 -4.47
CA ASN A 316 -2.84 1.47 -4.79
C ASN A 316 -2.08 2.42 -3.86
N ASN A 317 -2.63 3.61 -3.59
CA ASN A 317 -2.03 4.55 -2.64
C ASN A 317 -2.11 4.01 -1.19
N ALA A 318 -3.24 3.41 -0.81
CA ALA A 318 -3.40 2.78 0.51
C ALA A 318 -2.39 1.65 0.73
N ARG A 319 -2.08 0.83 -0.29
CA ARG A 319 -1.04 -0.22 -0.20
C ARG A 319 0.36 0.34 0.02
N LEU A 320 0.68 1.47 -0.60
CA LEU A 320 1.93 2.19 -0.29
C LEU A 320 1.91 2.67 1.15
N GLY A 321 0.81 3.28 1.62
CA GLY A 321 0.60 3.70 3.01
C GLY A 321 0.83 2.57 4.00
N VAL A 322 0.21 1.39 3.78
CA VAL A 322 0.44 0.19 4.64
C VAL A 322 1.90 -0.27 4.62
N GLY A 323 2.62 -0.08 3.51
CA GLY A 323 4.06 -0.34 3.45
C GLY A 323 4.85 0.53 4.42
N PHE A 324 4.58 1.83 4.46
CA PHE A 324 5.23 2.77 5.38
C PHE A 324 4.74 2.62 6.83
N GLU A 325 3.46 2.30 7.02
CA GLU A 325 2.89 1.95 8.33
C GLU A 325 3.60 0.73 8.94
N SER A 326 3.76 -0.32 8.15
CA SER A 326 4.47 -1.53 8.56
C SER A 326 5.95 -1.26 8.88
N LEU A 327 6.60 -0.34 8.15
CA LEU A 327 7.96 0.11 8.43
C LEU A 327 8.03 0.87 9.75
N GLY A 328 7.10 1.79 10.02
CA GLY A 328 7.05 2.53 11.28
C GLY A 328 6.89 1.61 12.49
N LEU A 329 5.98 0.64 12.42
CA LEU A 329 5.82 -0.37 13.47
C LEU A 329 7.08 -1.23 13.63
N SER A 330 7.70 -1.67 12.53
CA SER A 330 8.94 -2.44 12.57
C SER A 330 10.10 -1.65 13.20
N GLU A 331 10.21 -0.36 12.90
CA GLU A 331 11.19 0.56 13.47
C GLU A 331 10.99 0.71 14.99
N CYS A 332 9.73 0.87 15.43
CA CYS A 332 9.37 0.91 16.85
C CYS A 332 9.80 -0.40 17.55
N ALA A 333 9.42 -1.54 17.00
CA ALA A 333 9.75 -2.85 17.55
C ALA A 333 11.27 -3.09 17.63
N TYR A 334 12.02 -2.72 16.60
CA TYR A 334 13.47 -2.83 16.55
C TYR A 334 14.15 -1.96 17.60
N ARG A 335 13.76 -0.68 17.70
CA ARG A 335 14.38 0.25 18.66
C ARG A 335 14.10 -0.15 20.09
N MET A 336 12.85 -0.50 20.41
CA MET A 336 12.47 -1.01 21.73
C MET A 336 13.30 -2.24 22.10
N ALA A 337 13.42 -3.20 21.19
CA ALA A 337 14.20 -4.42 21.40
C ALA A 337 15.70 -4.12 21.59
N ARG A 338 16.27 -3.23 20.79
CA ARG A 338 17.67 -2.81 20.82
C ARG A 338 18.02 -2.09 22.13
N GLU A 339 17.20 -1.12 22.53
CA GLU A 339 17.40 -0.34 23.75
C GLU A 339 17.32 -1.24 24.98
N TYR A 340 16.28 -2.06 25.09
CA TYR A 340 16.17 -3.04 26.16
C TYR A 340 17.35 -4.01 26.19
N ALA A 341 17.79 -4.52 25.04
CA ALA A 341 18.89 -5.48 24.97
C ALA A 341 20.25 -4.87 25.35
N ALA A 342 20.45 -3.56 25.12
CA ALA A 342 21.66 -2.84 25.50
C ALA A 342 21.79 -2.62 27.03
N GLU A 343 20.64 -2.59 27.73
CA GLU A 343 20.60 -2.36 29.19
C GLU A 343 20.50 -3.67 30.00
N ARG A 344 19.68 -4.60 29.52
CA ARG A 344 19.41 -5.86 30.23
C ARG A 344 20.64 -6.76 30.28
N ARG A 345 21.00 -7.20 31.44
CA ARG A 345 22.13 -8.12 31.65
C ARG A 345 21.68 -9.54 31.94
N SER A 346 22.39 -10.51 31.37
CA SER A 346 22.23 -11.94 31.63
C SER A 346 23.57 -12.63 31.43
N MET A 347 23.88 -13.65 32.24
CA MET A 347 25.11 -14.44 32.12
C MET A 347 26.40 -13.59 31.99
N GLY A 348 26.48 -12.50 32.78
CA GLY A 348 27.68 -11.65 32.88
C GLY A 348 27.85 -10.55 31.82
N LYS A 349 27.00 -10.50 30.76
CA LYS A 349 27.05 -9.47 29.72
C LYS A 349 25.65 -8.89 29.42
N THR A 350 25.55 -7.80 28.67
CA THR A 350 24.29 -7.30 28.16
C THR A 350 23.73 -8.28 27.13
N ILE A 351 22.39 -8.34 26.99
CA ILE A 351 21.81 -9.41 26.19
C ILE A 351 21.98 -9.19 24.68
N ASP A 352 22.23 -7.96 24.23
CA ASP A 352 22.63 -7.63 22.83
C ASP A 352 23.98 -8.28 22.44
N ARG A 353 24.77 -8.75 23.43
CA ARG A 353 26.05 -9.44 23.22
C ARG A 353 25.93 -10.95 23.21
N HIS A 354 24.73 -11.51 23.31
CA HIS A 354 24.47 -12.92 23.08
C HIS A 354 24.23 -13.16 21.59
N GLU A 355 24.87 -14.18 21.05
CA GLU A 355 24.98 -14.44 19.61
C GLU A 355 23.62 -14.50 18.91
N MET A 356 22.63 -15.23 19.43
CA MET A 356 21.29 -15.34 18.87
C MET A 356 20.52 -14.01 18.94
N LEU A 357 20.68 -13.23 20.01
CA LEU A 357 19.98 -11.95 20.14
C LEU A 357 20.60 -10.88 19.24
N ALA A 358 21.94 -10.90 19.13
CA ALA A 358 22.64 -10.06 18.15
C ALA A 358 22.19 -10.36 16.71
N ASP A 359 22.00 -11.65 16.39
CA ASP A 359 21.49 -12.07 15.07
C ASP A 359 20.06 -11.60 14.82
N TYR A 360 19.16 -11.68 15.82
CA TYR A 360 17.80 -11.14 15.70
C TYR A 360 17.79 -9.62 15.46
N LEU A 361 18.59 -8.85 16.19
CA LEU A 361 18.67 -7.40 16.03
C LEU A 361 19.25 -7.01 14.66
N ASP A 362 20.27 -7.75 14.18
CA ASP A 362 20.82 -7.53 12.85
C ASP A 362 19.84 -7.88 11.73
N GLU A 363 19.05 -8.96 11.90
CA GLU A 363 17.99 -9.34 10.98
C GLU A 363 16.91 -8.26 10.89
N MET A 364 16.39 -7.78 12.04
CA MET A 364 15.38 -6.72 12.08
C MET A 364 15.87 -5.46 11.38
N ARG A 365 17.09 -5.01 11.67
CA ARG A 365 17.70 -3.84 11.03
C ARG A 365 17.82 -4.02 9.53
N SER A 366 18.35 -5.17 9.09
CA SER A 366 18.55 -5.48 7.68
C SER A 366 17.23 -5.50 6.90
N ASP A 367 16.19 -6.11 7.46
CA ASP A 367 14.88 -6.18 6.84
C ASP A 367 14.22 -4.78 6.72
N ILE A 368 14.35 -3.93 7.74
CA ILE A 368 13.82 -2.56 7.74
C ILE A 368 14.51 -1.72 6.64
N GLU A 369 15.85 -1.69 6.61
CA GLU A 369 16.62 -0.95 5.61
C GLU A 369 16.30 -1.44 4.17
N ALA A 370 16.13 -2.76 4.00
CA ALA A 370 15.81 -3.39 2.73
C ALA A 370 14.41 -3.03 2.24
N VAL A 371 13.40 -3.14 3.10
CA VAL A 371 12.01 -2.84 2.76
C VAL A 371 11.81 -1.34 2.52
N ARG A 372 12.50 -0.47 3.29
CA ARG A 372 12.46 0.98 3.07
C ARG A 372 13.01 1.36 1.69
N ALA A 373 14.03 0.66 1.17
CA ALA A 373 14.50 0.87 -0.20
C ALA A 373 13.40 0.60 -1.24
N VAL A 374 12.60 -0.45 -1.05
CA VAL A 374 11.45 -0.75 -1.92
C VAL A 374 10.35 0.28 -1.74
N ALA A 375 10.03 0.68 -0.49
CA ALA A 375 8.96 1.62 -0.16
C ALA A 375 9.20 3.00 -0.81
N VAL A 376 10.37 3.58 -0.58
CA VAL A 376 10.73 4.89 -1.13
C VAL A 376 10.78 4.84 -2.66
N THR A 377 11.32 3.77 -3.25
CA THR A 377 11.35 3.62 -4.71
C THR A 377 9.94 3.46 -5.28
N ALA A 378 9.09 2.65 -4.67
CA ALA A 378 7.71 2.46 -5.13
C ALA A 378 6.89 3.76 -5.05
N ALA A 379 7.04 4.52 -3.96
CA ALA A 379 6.38 5.80 -3.77
C ALA A 379 6.90 6.85 -4.78
N TYR A 380 8.20 6.93 -5.02
CA TYR A 380 8.79 7.79 -6.04
C TYR A 380 8.25 7.48 -7.45
N GLU A 381 8.21 6.21 -7.82
CA GLU A 381 7.73 5.78 -9.14
C GLU A 381 6.23 6.08 -9.34
N GLU A 382 5.43 5.91 -8.29
CA GLU A 382 3.99 6.25 -8.31
C GLU A 382 3.79 7.77 -8.38
N GLU A 383 4.52 8.56 -7.58
CA GLU A 383 4.50 10.03 -7.61
C GLU A 383 4.74 10.57 -9.02
N ILE A 384 5.84 10.13 -9.64
CA ILE A 384 6.18 10.58 -10.99
C ILE A 384 5.12 10.13 -12.01
N ALA A 385 4.61 8.90 -11.89
CA ALA A 385 3.59 8.39 -12.79
C ALA A 385 2.30 9.20 -12.72
N GLN A 386 1.85 9.57 -11.51
CA GLN A 386 0.65 10.35 -11.29
C GLN A 386 0.80 11.79 -11.81
N LYS A 387 1.90 12.47 -11.45
CA LYS A 387 2.18 13.85 -11.94
C LYS A 387 2.28 13.93 -13.45
N LEU A 388 2.98 12.98 -14.09
CA LEU A 388 3.04 12.91 -15.55
C LEU A 388 1.66 12.60 -16.18
N SER A 389 0.79 11.85 -15.50
CA SER A 389 -0.58 11.61 -15.97
C SER A 389 -1.43 12.88 -15.95
N ILE A 390 -1.30 13.70 -14.89
CA ILE A 390 -1.97 15.00 -14.76
C ILE A 390 -1.45 15.96 -15.86
N GLN A 391 -0.12 16.04 -16.02
CA GLN A 391 0.49 16.86 -17.07
C GLN A 391 -0.02 16.47 -18.48
N LEU A 392 -0.09 15.17 -18.80
CA LEU A 392 -0.62 14.67 -20.07
C LEU A 392 -2.08 15.04 -20.32
N ARG A 393 -2.86 15.19 -19.25
CA ARG A 393 -4.28 15.52 -19.36
C ARG A 393 -4.51 17.01 -19.64
N PHE A 394 -3.76 17.89 -19.01
CA PHE A 394 -4.00 19.33 -19.04
C PHE A 394 -3.04 20.13 -19.94
N ALA A 395 -1.90 19.55 -20.36
CA ALA A 395 -0.98 20.25 -21.25
C ALA A 395 -1.59 20.38 -22.65
N THR A 396 -1.83 21.62 -23.08
CA THR A 396 -2.38 21.98 -24.39
C THR A 396 -1.30 22.20 -25.45
N ASP A 397 -0.06 22.49 -25.05
CA ASP A 397 1.00 23.01 -25.92
C ASP A 397 1.99 21.93 -26.39
N LEU A 398 1.74 20.65 -26.05
CA LEU A 398 2.58 19.55 -26.45
C LEU A 398 2.31 19.13 -27.90
N ASP A 399 3.35 19.17 -28.72
CA ASP A 399 3.31 18.50 -30.02
C ASP A 399 3.17 16.97 -29.88
N ASP A 400 2.87 16.28 -30.96
CA ASP A 400 2.63 14.84 -30.97
C ASP A 400 3.85 14.02 -30.50
N ASP A 401 5.07 14.48 -30.78
CA ASP A 401 6.28 13.77 -30.41
C ASP A 401 6.63 13.98 -28.92
N ALA A 402 6.47 15.20 -28.41
CA ALA A 402 6.58 15.49 -26.98
C ALA A 402 5.54 14.70 -26.17
N LYS A 403 4.30 14.67 -26.63
CA LYS A 403 3.22 13.89 -26.01
C LYS A 403 3.53 12.39 -25.99
N LYS A 404 4.01 11.81 -27.09
CA LYS A 404 4.44 10.40 -27.16
C LYS A 404 5.61 10.12 -26.21
N LYS A 405 6.59 11.02 -26.12
CA LYS A 405 7.73 10.90 -25.22
C LYS A 405 7.27 10.91 -23.76
N LEU A 406 6.40 11.84 -23.40
CA LEU A 406 5.83 11.95 -22.05
C LEU A 406 5.01 10.72 -21.67
N GLN A 407 4.16 10.22 -22.59
CA GLN A 407 3.41 8.96 -22.40
C GLN A 407 4.33 7.74 -22.18
N ARG A 408 5.46 7.65 -22.89
CA ARG A 408 6.43 6.57 -22.68
C ARG A 408 7.07 6.66 -21.30
N LYS A 409 7.41 7.88 -20.85
CA LYS A 409 7.97 8.14 -19.51
C LYS A 409 6.96 7.76 -18.44
N GLN A 410 5.73 8.27 -18.52
CA GLN A 410 4.64 7.95 -17.61
C GLN A 410 4.41 6.42 -17.50
N LYS A 411 4.29 5.71 -18.65
CA LYS A 411 4.10 4.26 -18.68
C LYS A 411 5.28 3.48 -18.07
N ARG A 412 6.51 4.01 -18.13
CA ARG A 412 7.68 3.40 -17.51
C ARG A 412 7.56 3.44 -15.99
N HIS A 413 7.27 4.62 -15.41
CA HIS A 413 7.12 4.82 -13.97
C HIS A 413 5.91 4.04 -13.43
N ALA A 414 4.75 4.12 -14.07
CA ALA A 414 3.57 3.35 -13.68
C ALA A 414 3.80 1.82 -13.66
N ARG A 415 4.63 1.29 -14.57
CA ARG A 415 5.00 -0.15 -14.55
C ARG A 415 5.96 -0.49 -13.42
N ALA A 416 6.87 0.42 -13.08
CA ALA A 416 7.79 0.22 -11.96
C ALA A 416 7.02 0.23 -10.63
N ALA A 417 6.16 1.22 -10.41
CA ALA A 417 5.27 1.29 -9.25
C ALA A 417 4.40 0.03 -9.13
N ARG A 418 3.70 -0.36 -10.22
CA ARG A 418 2.86 -1.56 -10.24
C ARG A 418 3.63 -2.85 -9.90
N ARG A 419 4.91 -2.95 -10.26
CA ARG A 419 5.76 -4.09 -9.91
C ARG A 419 6.10 -4.10 -8.43
N LEU A 420 6.44 -2.94 -7.86
CA LEU A 420 6.98 -2.83 -6.51
C LEU A 420 5.90 -2.79 -5.42
N THR A 421 4.76 -2.14 -5.66
CA THR A 421 3.72 -1.93 -4.64
C THR A 421 3.20 -3.23 -4.01
N PRO A 422 2.84 -4.30 -4.75
CA PRO A 422 2.41 -5.54 -4.11
C PRO A 422 3.54 -6.25 -3.34
N LEU A 423 4.79 -6.16 -3.81
CA LEU A 423 5.95 -6.72 -3.12
C LEU A 423 6.24 -5.96 -1.83
N LEU A 424 6.14 -4.63 -1.86
CA LEU A 424 6.26 -3.78 -0.69
C LEU A 424 5.24 -4.16 0.38
N LYS A 425 3.95 -4.13 0.03
CA LYS A 425 2.87 -4.42 0.96
C LYS A 425 3.00 -5.82 1.56
N TYR A 426 3.34 -6.82 0.74
CA TYR A 426 3.60 -8.18 1.20
C TYR A 426 4.76 -8.23 2.19
N ALA A 427 5.94 -7.79 1.79
CA ALA A 427 7.15 -7.92 2.60
C ALA A 427 7.12 -7.06 3.88
N ALA A 428 6.63 -5.83 3.78
CA ALA A 428 6.54 -4.93 4.93
C ALA A 428 5.59 -5.47 6.00
N ALA A 429 4.40 -5.92 5.61
CA ALA A 429 3.39 -6.45 6.53
C ALA A 429 3.85 -7.75 7.23
N GLU A 430 4.42 -8.69 6.48
CA GLU A 430 4.95 -9.95 7.05
C GLU A 430 6.15 -9.69 7.99
N ASN A 431 7.04 -8.77 7.60
CA ASN A 431 8.16 -8.37 8.45
C ASN A 431 7.71 -7.65 9.72
N ALA A 432 6.66 -6.82 9.67
CA ALA A 432 6.15 -6.14 10.86
C ALA A 432 5.67 -7.14 11.93
N VAL A 433 4.94 -8.18 11.53
CA VAL A 433 4.51 -9.26 12.45
C VAL A 433 5.73 -9.99 13.01
N LYS A 434 6.71 -10.34 12.17
CA LYS A 434 7.95 -11.00 12.57
C LYS A 434 8.73 -10.15 13.57
N HIS A 435 8.92 -8.85 13.30
CA HIS A 435 9.69 -7.94 14.13
C HIS A 435 9.01 -7.66 15.47
N ALA A 436 7.68 -7.46 15.49
CA ALA A 436 6.93 -7.32 16.72
C ALA A 436 7.02 -8.57 17.60
N ARG A 437 6.91 -9.78 17.02
CA ARG A 437 7.14 -11.04 17.73
C ARG A 437 8.57 -11.15 18.27
N LEU A 438 9.58 -10.73 17.50
CA LEU A 438 10.98 -10.74 17.95
C LEU A 438 11.20 -9.75 19.10
N ALA A 439 10.56 -8.58 19.08
CA ALA A 439 10.63 -7.63 20.18
C ALA A 439 10.07 -8.25 21.47
N VAL A 440 8.90 -8.87 21.44
CA VAL A 440 8.34 -9.62 22.58
C VAL A 440 9.33 -10.70 23.07
N GLN A 441 9.93 -11.45 22.15
CA GLN A 441 10.88 -12.52 22.47
C GLN A 441 12.17 -11.99 23.13
N ILE A 442 12.72 -10.87 22.64
CA ILE A 442 13.94 -10.24 23.16
C ILE A 442 13.70 -9.67 24.57
N LEU A 443 12.54 -9.06 24.80
CA LEU A 443 12.16 -8.55 26.11
C LEU A 443 11.79 -9.68 27.10
N GLY A 444 11.51 -10.90 26.61
CA GLY A 444 11.14 -12.04 27.43
C GLY A 444 9.83 -11.84 28.19
N GLY A 445 9.80 -12.15 29.49
CA GLY A 445 8.58 -11.96 30.31
C GLY A 445 8.07 -10.52 30.32
N ASN A 446 8.96 -9.54 30.28
CA ASN A 446 8.61 -8.12 30.19
C ASN A 446 7.90 -7.78 28.87
N GLY A 447 8.30 -8.40 27.76
CA GLY A 447 7.65 -8.21 26.47
C GLY A 447 6.22 -8.75 26.38
N TYR A 448 5.85 -9.64 27.31
CA TYR A 448 4.51 -10.22 27.38
C TYR A 448 3.55 -9.42 28.28
N THR A 449 4.07 -8.42 28.99
CA THR A 449 3.26 -7.55 29.87
C THR A 449 2.93 -6.23 29.15
N LYS A 450 1.78 -5.65 29.46
CA LYS A 450 1.32 -4.37 28.89
C LYS A 450 2.23 -3.20 29.24
N GLU A 451 2.91 -3.26 30.37
CA GLU A 451 3.79 -2.20 30.89
C GLU A 451 4.91 -1.82 29.90
N PHE A 452 5.43 -2.79 29.13
CA PHE A 452 6.53 -2.55 28.19
C PHE A 452 6.06 -2.26 26.75
N GLY A 453 4.80 -2.45 26.43
CA GLY A 453 4.20 -2.11 25.13
C GLY A 453 4.59 -3.01 23.95
N ALA A 454 5.52 -3.98 24.11
CA ALA A 454 5.91 -4.87 23.02
C ALA A 454 4.76 -5.78 22.56
N GLU A 455 3.90 -6.21 23.50
CA GLU A 455 2.71 -7.01 23.19
C GLU A 455 1.69 -6.22 22.34
N LYS A 456 1.55 -4.90 22.58
CA LYS A 456 0.72 -4.01 21.76
C LYS A 456 1.20 -4.01 20.31
N LEU A 457 2.50 -3.86 20.07
CA LEU A 457 3.07 -3.88 18.72
C LEU A 457 2.74 -5.19 17.98
N LEU A 458 2.74 -6.33 18.69
CA LEU A 458 2.37 -7.61 18.08
C LEU A 458 0.88 -7.67 17.74
N ARG A 459 0.01 -7.19 18.62
CA ARG A 459 -1.44 -7.13 18.35
C ARG A 459 -1.74 -6.23 17.16
N ASP A 460 -1.12 -5.06 17.13
CA ASP A 460 -1.27 -4.09 16.04
C ASP A 460 -0.73 -4.62 14.71
N ALA A 461 0.40 -5.31 14.70
CA ALA A 461 1.00 -5.87 13.50
C ALA A 461 0.10 -6.90 12.79
N MET A 462 -0.76 -7.61 13.53
CA MET A 462 -1.52 -8.75 12.99
C MET A 462 -2.54 -8.37 11.91
N VAL A 463 -2.99 -7.13 11.83
CA VAL A 463 -3.92 -6.69 10.79
C VAL A 463 -3.20 -6.34 9.48
N LEU A 464 -1.92 -5.95 9.53
CA LEU A 464 -1.15 -5.51 8.37
C LEU A 464 -1.12 -6.53 7.22
N PRO A 465 -0.98 -7.85 7.43
CA PRO A 465 -1.10 -8.87 6.38
C PRO A 465 -2.52 -9.05 5.82
N ILE A 466 -3.55 -8.51 6.49
CA ILE A 466 -4.96 -8.81 6.21
C ILE A 466 -5.62 -7.72 5.36
N TYR A 467 -5.59 -6.45 5.80
CA TYR A 467 -6.33 -5.36 5.16
C TYR A 467 -5.62 -4.79 3.93
N GLU A 468 -6.31 -3.95 3.15
CA GLU A 468 -5.83 -3.37 1.87
C GLU A 468 -5.39 -4.44 0.84
N GLY A 469 -6.06 -5.59 0.88
CA GLY A 469 -5.73 -6.80 0.14
C GLY A 469 -4.69 -7.64 0.87
N THR A 470 -5.08 -8.86 1.22
CA THR A 470 -4.24 -9.77 2.02
C THR A 470 -2.86 -10.00 1.39
N SER A 471 -1.89 -10.45 2.20
CA SER A 471 -0.57 -10.88 1.72
C SER A 471 -0.69 -11.86 0.54
N GLN A 472 -1.65 -12.78 0.59
CA GLN A 472 -1.92 -13.76 -0.47
C GLN A 472 -2.41 -13.08 -1.75
N ILE A 473 -3.29 -12.08 -1.65
CA ILE A 473 -3.75 -11.30 -2.82
C ILE A 473 -2.59 -10.52 -3.45
N GLN A 474 -1.71 -9.91 -2.64
CA GLN A 474 -0.52 -9.23 -3.15
C GLN A 474 0.42 -10.21 -3.88
N ALA A 475 0.63 -11.38 -3.31
CA ALA A 475 1.44 -12.44 -3.91
C ALA A 475 0.85 -12.93 -5.24
N LEU A 476 -0.46 -13.16 -5.31
CA LEU A 476 -1.17 -13.53 -6.55
C LEU A 476 -1.06 -12.45 -7.62
N MET A 477 -1.17 -11.17 -7.24
CA MET A 477 -0.99 -10.04 -8.17
C MET A 477 0.44 -10.01 -8.73
N ALA A 478 1.45 -10.10 -7.88
CA ALA A 478 2.86 -10.13 -8.27
C ALA A 478 3.16 -11.33 -9.18
N MET A 479 2.68 -12.51 -8.84
CA MET A 479 2.82 -13.74 -9.64
C MET A 479 2.19 -13.57 -11.02
N LYS A 480 0.94 -13.14 -11.09
CA LYS A 480 0.21 -12.94 -12.36
C LYS A 480 0.93 -11.95 -13.26
N ASP A 481 1.31 -10.78 -12.74
CA ASP A 481 1.98 -9.73 -13.52
C ASP A 481 3.37 -10.19 -14.02
N THR A 482 4.09 -10.96 -13.21
CA THR A 482 5.42 -11.52 -13.56
C THR A 482 5.30 -12.55 -14.69
N LEU A 483 4.48 -13.59 -14.53
CA LEU A 483 4.33 -14.65 -15.53
C LEU A 483 3.76 -14.11 -16.85
N MET A 484 2.76 -13.23 -16.78
CA MET A 484 2.22 -12.58 -17.98
C MET A 484 3.21 -11.65 -18.66
N GLY A 485 4.10 -11.02 -17.90
CA GLY A 485 5.21 -10.23 -18.42
C GLY A 485 6.21 -11.05 -19.23
N MET A 486 6.52 -12.27 -18.77
CA MET A 486 7.38 -13.22 -19.47
C MET A 486 6.75 -13.70 -20.78
N VAL A 487 5.46 -14.05 -20.76
CA VAL A 487 4.71 -14.46 -21.97
C VAL A 487 4.72 -13.34 -23.03
N LYS A 488 4.52 -12.09 -22.60
CA LYS A 488 4.50 -10.93 -23.53
C LYS A 488 5.87 -10.57 -24.08
N LYS A 489 6.97 -10.85 -23.37
CA LYS A 489 8.35 -10.44 -23.73
C LYS A 489 9.37 -11.57 -23.50
N PRO A 490 9.22 -12.74 -24.14
CA PRO A 490 10.07 -13.92 -23.87
C PRO A 490 11.55 -13.67 -24.16
N LYS A 491 11.88 -12.94 -25.22
CA LYS A 491 13.28 -12.62 -25.57
C LYS A 491 13.99 -11.82 -24.47
N ARG A 492 13.26 -10.88 -23.82
CA ARG A 492 13.80 -10.09 -22.72
C ARG A 492 14.07 -10.95 -21.48
N PHE A 493 13.19 -11.89 -21.18
CA PHE A 493 13.38 -12.82 -20.07
C PHE A 493 14.62 -13.70 -20.28
N VAL A 494 14.76 -14.30 -21.47
CA VAL A 494 15.93 -15.13 -21.80
C VAL A 494 17.23 -14.33 -21.72
N ALA A 495 17.24 -13.08 -22.20
CA ALA A 495 18.39 -12.20 -22.11
C ALA A 495 18.76 -11.91 -20.64
N LYS A 496 17.77 -11.57 -19.78
CA LYS A 496 17.99 -11.32 -18.33
C LYS A 496 18.56 -12.58 -17.65
N LEU A 497 18.04 -13.74 -17.95
CA LEU A 497 18.53 -15.01 -17.40
C LEU A 497 19.99 -15.32 -17.82
N ALA A 498 20.32 -15.08 -19.08
CA ALA A 498 21.68 -15.27 -19.60
C ALA A 498 22.67 -14.27 -18.96
N GLU A 499 22.26 -13.00 -18.84
CA GLU A 499 23.05 -11.95 -18.19
C GLU A 499 23.31 -12.28 -16.71
N ALA A 500 22.29 -12.66 -15.96
CA ALA A 500 22.43 -13.07 -14.56
C ALA A 500 23.38 -14.26 -14.40
N ARG A 501 23.31 -15.27 -15.29
CA ARG A 501 24.25 -16.42 -15.31
C ARG A 501 25.69 -15.97 -15.54
N MET A 502 25.91 -15.14 -16.53
CA MET A 502 27.26 -14.64 -16.82
C MET A 502 27.80 -13.82 -15.67
N THR A 503 27.01 -12.90 -15.12
CA THR A 503 27.39 -12.02 -14.00
C THR A 503 27.72 -12.82 -12.76
N ALA A 504 26.91 -13.84 -12.41
CA ALA A 504 27.17 -14.71 -11.28
C ALA A 504 28.50 -15.48 -11.37
N LEU A 505 28.97 -15.79 -12.59
CA LEU A 505 30.20 -16.52 -12.84
C LEU A 505 31.42 -15.61 -12.99
N SER A 506 31.28 -14.45 -13.62
CA SER A 506 32.40 -13.66 -14.14
C SER A 506 32.61 -12.28 -13.48
N ALA A 507 31.62 -11.75 -12.74
CA ALA A 507 31.78 -10.45 -12.11
C ALA A 507 32.93 -10.46 -11.09
N ARG A 508 33.75 -9.41 -11.07
CA ARG A 508 34.89 -9.31 -10.14
C ARG A 508 34.44 -9.03 -8.71
N ASP A 509 33.44 -8.16 -8.54
CA ASP A 509 32.91 -7.81 -7.23
C ASP A 509 32.05 -8.96 -6.66
N PRO A 510 32.37 -9.46 -5.45
CA PRO A 510 31.61 -10.55 -4.83
C PRO A 510 30.16 -10.17 -4.53
N LEU A 511 29.83 -8.91 -4.24
CA LEU A 511 28.45 -8.49 -4.00
C LEU A 511 27.65 -8.49 -5.32
N VAL A 512 28.24 -8.06 -6.42
CA VAL A 512 27.60 -8.15 -7.75
C VAL A 512 27.31 -9.62 -8.12
N ARG A 513 28.24 -10.55 -7.81
CA ARG A 513 27.99 -11.99 -8.00
C ARG A 513 26.84 -12.49 -7.12
N SER A 514 26.80 -12.05 -5.85
CA SER A 514 25.74 -12.43 -4.91
C SER A 514 24.37 -11.94 -5.40
N VAL A 515 24.25 -10.67 -5.81
CA VAL A 515 23.03 -10.13 -6.45
C VAL A 515 22.61 -10.98 -7.65
N ALA A 516 23.57 -11.32 -8.53
CA ALA A 516 23.27 -12.14 -9.69
C ALA A 516 22.80 -13.58 -9.32
N ARG A 517 23.29 -14.16 -8.21
CA ARG A 517 22.79 -15.46 -7.71
C ARG A 517 21.36 -15.36 -7.17
N VAL A 518 21.00 -14.27 -6.45
CA VAL A 518 19.62 -14.00 -6.05
C VAL A 518 18.71 -13.88 -7.27
N GLN A 519 19.14 -13.11 -8.29
CA GLN A 519 18.41 -12.99 -9.56
C GLN A 519 18.24 -14.36 -10.25
N LEU A 520 19.28 -15.21 -10.28
CA LEU A 520 19.20 -16.54 -10.88
C LEU A 520 18.19 -17.44 -10.17
N ALA A 521 18.17 -17.43 -8.84
CA ALA A 521 17.21 -18.20 -8.05
C ALA A 521 15.77 -17.77 -8.41
N SER A 522 15.51 -16.46 -8.44
CA SER A 522 14.21 -15.89 -8.82
C SER A 522 13.83 -16.26 -10.26
N LEU A 523 14.71 -16.00 -11.22
CA LEU A 523 14.44 -16.28 -12.63
C LEU A 523 14.27 -17.76 -12.95
N SER A 524 14.99 -18.67 -12.25
CA SER A 524 14.84 -20.11 -12.39
C SER A 524 13.47 -20.56 -11.90
N ALA A 525 13.02 -20.08 -10.74
CA ALA A 525 11.69 -20.37 -10.21
C ALA A 525 10.58 -19.82 -11.12
N GLN A 526 10.72 -18.59 -11.61
CA GLN A 526 9.79 -18.01 -12.59
C GLN A 526 9.69 -18.87 -13.86
N GLN A 527 10.83 -19.34 -14.40
CA GLN A 527 10.87 -20.21 -15.57
C GLN A 527 10.14 -21.54 -15.30
N HIS A 528 10.40 -22.16 -14.15
CA HIS A 528 9.76 -23.41 -13.76
C HIS A 528 8.24 -23.27 -13.69
N LEU A 529 7.74 -22.25 -13.00
CA LEU A 529 6.31 -21.99 -12.86
C LEU A 529 5.65 -21.68 -14.21
N LEU A 530 6.31 -20.94 -15.09
CA LEU A 530 5.79 -20.65 -16.43
C LEU A 530 5.70 -21.93 -17.28
N LEU A 531 6.73 -22.79 -17.26
CA LEU A 531 6.75 -24.04 -18.02
C LEU A 531 5.69 -25.01 -17.51
N SER A 532 5.51 -25.13 -16.19
CA SER A 532 4.45 -25.92 -15.58
C SER A 532 3.06 -25.42 -16.00
N THR A 533 2.83 -24.11 -15.91
CA THR A 533 1.59 -23.47 -16.36
C THR A 533 1.31 -23.73 -17.84
N ALA A 534 2.34 -23.65 -18.69
CA ALA A 534 2.21 -23.96 -20.11
C ALA A 534 1.90 -25.45 -20.37
N ALA A 535 2.49 -26.36 -19.58
CA ALA A 535 2.22 -27.78 -19.67
C ALA A 535 0.78 -28.12 -19.26
N ASP A 536 0.26 -27.50 -18.20
CA ASP A 536 -1.13 -27.69 -17.77
C ASP A 536 -2.11 -27.13 -18.80
N LYS A 537 -1.81 -25.98 -19.40
CA LYS A 537 -2.57 -25.43 -20.52
C LYS A 537 -2.60 -26.39 -21.72
N ALA A 538 -1.45 -26.96 -22.10
CA ALA A 538 -1.34 -27.90 -23.18
C ALA A 538 -2.14 -29.21 -22.91
N LYS A 539 -2.11 -29.72 -21.66
CA LYS A 539 -2.93 -30.84 -21.23
C LYS A 539 -4.42 -30.55 -21.40
N ALA A 540 -4.87 -29.35 -21.02
CA ALA A 540 -6.27 -28.92 -21.14
C ALA A 540 -6.75 -28.77 -22.59
N LEU A 541 -5.84 -28.64 -23.55
CA LEU A 541 -6.16 -28.60 -24.99
C LEU A 541 -6.21 -29.97 -25.64
N ARG A 542 -5.81 -31.05 -24.95
CA ARG A 542 -5.92 -32.42 -25.47
C ARG A 542 -7.37 -32.75 -25.79
N GLY A 543 -7.62 -33.25 -27.00
CA GLY A 543 -8.97 -33.56 -27.50
C GLY A 543 -9.66 -32.40 -28.23
N LYS A 544 -9.03 -31.21 -28.32
CA LYS A 544 -9.50 -30.13 -29.17
C LYS A 544 -8.84 -30.16 -30.54
N PRO A 545 -9.47 -29.63 -31.61
CA PRO A 545 -8.88 -29.57 -32.94
C PRO A 545 -7.51 -28.87 -32.94
N LEU A 546 -6.50 -29.48 -33.56
CA LEU A 546 -5.12 -28.93 -33.59
C LEU A 546 -5.03 -27.52 -34.20
N ALA A 547 -5.93 -27.20 -35.14
CA ALA A 547 -5.99 -25.89 -35.78
C ALA A 547 -6.35 -24.76 -34.78
N GLU A 548 -7.03 -25.07 -33.67
CA GLU A 548 -7.45 -24.11 -32.67
C GLU A 548 -6.40 -23.91 -31.55
N TRP A 549 -5.40 -24.79 -31.45
CA TRP A 549 -4.40 -24.77 -30.37
C TRP A 549 -3.61 -23.45 -30.27
N PRO A 550 -3.10 -22.84 -31.38
CA PRO A 550 -2.33 -21.60 -31.28
C PRO A 550 -3.15 -20.45 -30.70
N GLU A 551 -4.41 -20.30 -31.13
CA GLU A 551 -5.27 -19.24 -30.63
C GLU A 551 -5.71 -19.49 -29.18
N ARG A 552 -6.14 -20.71 -28.85
CA ARG A 552 -6.57 -21.08 -27.49
C ARG A 552 -5.42 -21.10 -26.50
N PHE A 553 -4.18 -21.43 -26.93
CA PHE A 553 -3.00 -21.37 -26.08
C PHE A 553 -2.59 -19.93 -25.76
N LEU A 554 -2.76 -18.99 -26.69
CA LEU A 554 -2.41 -17.58 -26.51
C LEU A 554 -3.51 -16.77 -25.82
N LYS A 555 -4.76 -17.23 -25.95
CA LYS A 555 -5.94 -16.57 -25.36
C LYS A 555 -6.61 -17.53 -24.34
N ASN A 556 -7.59 -17.04 -23.63
CA ASN A 556 -8.45 -17.85 -22.73
C ASN A 556 -7.65 -18.62 -21.65
N TRP A 557 -6.73 -17.93 -20.98
CA TRP A 557 -6.07 -18.44 -19.78
C TRP A 557 -7.09 -18.47 -18.63
N ASP A 558 -7.32 -19.68 -18.07
CA ASP A 558 -8.15 -19.85 -16.89
C ASP A 558 -7.25 -19.87 -15.64
N PRO A 559 -7.36 -18.83 -14.77
CA PRO A 559 -6.51 -18.77 -13.58
C PRO A 559 -6.68 -20.00 -12.67
N LYS A 560 -7.91 -20.52 -12.53
CA LYS A 560 -8.20 -21.65 -11.61
C LYS A 560 -7.63 -22.97 -12.11
N ARG A 561 -7.51 -23.15 -13.42
CA ARG A 561 -7.05 -24.41 -14.04
C ARG A 561 -5.58 -24.35 -14.44
N ASP A 562 -5.18 -23.26 -15.11
CA ASP A 562 -3.89 -23.21 -15.82
C ASP A 562 -2.73 -22.79 -14.89
N PHE A 563 -3.00 -22.12 -13.77
CA PHE A 563 -1.98 -21.54 -12.88
C PHE A 563 -1.87 -22.24 -11.52
N ARG A 564 -2.36 -23.45 -11.37
CA ARG A 564 -2.49 -24.15 -10.07
C ARG A 564 -1.17 -24.21 -9.28
N LEU A 565 -0.09 -24.68 -9.90
CA LEU A 565 1.22 -24.73 -9.24
C LEU A 565 1.74 -23.32 -8.93
N ALA A 566 1.57 -22.38 -9.84
CA ALA A 566 1.98 -21.00 -9.61
C ALA A 566 1.20 -20.34 -8.46
N MET A 567 -0.12 -20.58 -8.35
CA MET A 567 -0.93 -20.12 -7.24
C MET A 567 -0.50 -20.74 -5.91
N LEU A 568 -0.17 -22.04 -5.86
CA LEU A 568 0.34 -22.69 -4.67
C LEU A 568 1.64 -22.06 -4.17
N HIS A 569 2.46 -21.59 -5.09
CA HIS A 569 3.76 -20.98 -4.79
C HIS A 569 3.78 -19.46 -4.86
N ALA A 570 2.62 -18.79 -4.91
CA ALA A 570 2.55 -17.34 -5.12
C ALA A 570 3.33 -16.55 -4.03
N GLU A 571 3.21 -16.92 -2.77
CA GLU A 571 3.94 -16.25 -1.67
C GLU A 571 5.46 -16.52 -1.73
N ARG A 572 5.88 -17.75 -2.07
CA ARG A 572 7.31 -18.08 -2.26
C ARG A 572 7.90 -17.28 -3.42
N LEU A 573 7.15 -17.16 -4.50
CA LEU A 573 7.55 -16.32 -5.63
C LEU A 573 7.58 -14.83 -5.23
N ALA A 574 6.62 -14.35 -4.43
CA ALA A 574 6.63 -12.96 -3.95
C ALA A 574 7.88 -12.67 -3.09
N ARG A 575 8.29 -13.61 -2.21
CA ARG A 575 9.54 -13.49 -1.45
C ARG A 575 10.77 -13.44 -2.37
N LEU A 576 10.85 -14.32 -3.37
CA LEU A 576 11.93 -14.30 -4.36
C LEU A 576 11.99 -12.98 -5.14
N LEU A 577 10.84 -12.49 -5.61
CA LEU A 577 10.74 -11.21 -6.33
C LEU A 577 11.12 -10.03 -5.44
N THR A 578 10.80 -10.10 -4.14
CA THR A 578 11.21 -9.10 -3.16
C THR A 578 12.74 -9.14 -2.97
N HIS A 579 13.33 -10.32 -2.78
CA HIS A 579 14.79 -10.44 -2.67
C HIS A 579 15.50 -9.93 -3.92
N GLU A 580 14.99 -10.25 -5.12
CA GLU A 580 15.51 -9.74 -6.38
C GLU A 580 15.42 -8.21 -6.46
N ALA A 581 14.26 -7.63 -6.14
CA ALA A 581 14.04 -6.19 -6.19
C ALA A 581 14.93 -5.43 -5.19
N VAL A 582 15.00 -5.89 -3.94
CA VAL A 582 15.86 -5.29 -2.90
C VAL A 582 17.32 -5.36 -3.29
N ALA A 583 17.80 -6.54 -3.74
CA ALA A 583 19.20 -6.71 -4.12
C ALA A 583 19.59 -5.79 -5.30
N GLU A 584 18.71 -5.64 -6.30
CA GLU A 584 18.90 -4.69 -7.42
C GLU A 584 18.96 -3.24 -6.93
N LEU A 585 18.03 -2.82 -6.07
CA LEU A 585 17.96 -1.44 -5.56
C LEU A 585 19.14 -1.09 -4.66
N LEU A 586 19.51 -1.97 -3.72
CA LEU A 586 20.64 -1.73 -2.84
C LEU A 586 21.97 -1.74 -3.61
N LEU A 587 22.11 -2.56 -4.65
CA LEU A 587 23.27 -2.52 -5.52
C LEU A 587 23.36 -1.16 -6.26
N GLU A 588 22.26 -0.69 -6.82
CA GLU A 588 22.21 0.62 -7.46
C GLU A 588 22.56 1.75 -6.48
N GLN A 589 22.02 1.70 -5.26
CA GLN A 589 22.37 2.66 -4.21
C GLN A 589 23.86 2.58 -3.84
N SER A 590 24.42 1.39 -3.68
CA SER A 590 25.83 1.21 -3.32
C SER A 590 26.83 1.71 -4.37
N VAL A 591 26.42 1.75 -5.64
CA VAL A 591 27.22 2.34 -6.74
C VAL A 591 27.20 3.87 -6.69
N ARG A 592 26.05 4.46 -6.35
CA ARG A 592 25.90 5.92 -6.24
C ARG A 592 26.45 6.46 -4.91
N HIS A 593 26.29 5.72 -3.84
CA HIS A 593 26.59 6.07 -2.46
C HIS A 593 27.36 4.93 -1.78
N PRO A 594 28.72 5.00 -1.75
CA PRO A 594 29.56 3.92 -1.25
C PRO A 594 29.24 3.44 0.17
N GLU A 595 28.73 4.32 1.04
CA GLU A 595 28.28 3.97 2.40
C GLU A 595 27.11 2.98 2.43
N ARG A 596 26.32 2.88 1.36
CA ARG A 596 25.23 1.90 1.24
C ARG A 596 25.73 0.48 0.93
N ARG A 597 27.03 0.33 0.68
CA ARG A 597 27.62 -0.99 0.42
C ARG A 597 27.48 -1.94 1.61
N GLU A 598 27.62 -1.41 2.84
CA GLU A 598 27.43 -2.19 4.07
C GLU A 598 25.98 -2.70 4.19
N VAL A 599 24.98 -1.88 3.84
CA VAL A 599 23.57 -2.28 3.84
C VAL A 599 23.33 -3.43 2.86
N LEU A 600 23.88 -3.32 1.64
CA LEU A 600 23.80 -4.37 0.63
C LEU A 600 24.46 -5.68 1.14
N GLU A 601 25.65 -5.60 1.72
CA GLU A 601 26.40 -6.77 2.22
C GLU A 601 25.61 -7.47 3.35
N ARG A 602 25.11 -6.72 4.32
CA ARG A 602 24.26 -7.22 5.41
C ARG A 602 23.04 -7.94 4.87
N TYR A 603 22.32 -7.33 3.95
CA TYR A 603 21.13 -7.92 3.35
C TYR A 603 21.45 -9.21 2.59
N LEU A 604 22.46 -9.22 1.72
CA LEU A 604 22.81 -10.36 0.88
C LEU A 604 23.29 -11.57 1.69
N SER A 605 23.84 -11.37 2.89
CA SER A 605 24.30 -12.46 3.76
C SER A 605 23.19 -13.47 4.11
N ARG A 606 21.94 -13.02 4.17
CA ARG A 606 20.74 -13.84 4.41
C ARG A 606 19.93 -14.06 3.13
N ALA A 607 19.75 -13.02 2.33
CA ALA A 607 18.87 -13.05 1.16
C ALA A 607 19.29 -14.08 0.11
N GLU A 608 20.58 -14.29 -0.12
CA GLU A 608 21.07 -15.29 -1.09
C GLU A 608 20.70 -16.72 -0.66
N ILE A 609 20.79 -17.01 0.65
CA ILE A 609 20.43 -18.33 1.22
C ILE A 609 18.93 -18.53 1.14
N SER A 610 18.16 -17.52 1.57
CA SER A 610 16.69 -17.55 1.52
C SER A 610 16.18 -17.71 0.09
N ALA A 611 16.70 -16.94 -0.86
CA ALA A 611 16.30 -17.05 -2.27
C ALA A 611 16.57 -18.42 -2.86
N ARG A 612 17.70 -19.04 -2.55
CA ARG A 612 18.00 -20.41 -2.98
C ARG A 612 17.00 -21.40 -2.38
N HIS A 613 16.72 -21.32 -1.08
CA HIS A 613 15.77 -22.19 -0.41
C HIS A 613 14.36 -22.08 -1.01
N GLU A 614 13.85 -20.87 -1.21
CA GLU A 614 12.52 -20.65 -1.81
C GLU A 614 12.45 -21.21 -3.24
N ALA A 615 13.51 -21.05 -4.01
CA ALA A 615 13.58 -21.61 -5.36
C ALA A 615 13.56 -23.15 -5.34
N GLU A 616 14.32 -23.79 -4.46
CA GLU A 616 14.31 -25.25 -4.29
C GLU A 616 12.91 -25.75 -3.92
N VAL A 617 12.23 -25.11 -2.98
CA VAL A 617 10.86 -25.50 -2.60
C VAL A 617 9.89 -25.35 -3.78
N ILE A 618 10.02 -24.28 -4.59
CA ILE A 618 9.17 -24.12 -5.79
C ILE A 618 9.41 -25.24 -6.81
N HIS A 619 10.65 -25.73 -6.94
CA HIS A 619 10.97 -26.78 -7.91
C HIS A 619 10.51 -28.18 -7.46
N GLU A 620 10.51 -28.47 -6.16
CA GLU A 620 10.40 -29.83 -5.66
C GLU A 620 9.10 -30.11 -4.90
N TYR A 621 8.37 -29.09 -4.47
CA TYR A 621 7.19 -29.25 -3.61
C TYR A 621 5.89 -28.94 -4.36
N GLY A 622 4.81 -29.60 -3.94
CA GLY A 622 3.44 -29.18 -4.29
C GLY A 622 2.59 -30.24 -5.01
N GLU A 623 3.17 -31.23 -5.72
CA GLU A 623 2.40 -32.20 -6.45
C GLU A 623 1.39 -33.00 -5.61
N ARG A 624 1.76 -33.33 -4.36
CA ARG A 624 0.87 -34.05 -3.43
C ARG A 624 -0.37 -33.23 -3.09
N ILE A 625 -0.17 -31.94 -2.78
CA ILE A 625 -1.26 -31.02 -2.46
C ILE A 625 -2.18 -30.82 -3.67
N LEU A 626 -1.61 -30.60 -4.85
CA LEU A 626 -2.40 -30.41 -6.06
C LEU A 626 -3.25 -31.65 -6.42
N ARG A 627 -2.70 -32.86 -6.21
CA ARG A 627 -3.46 -34.11 -6.39
C ARG A 627 -4.62 -34.21 -5.40
N SER A 628 -4.41 -33.89 -4.11
CA SER A 628 -5.50 -33.95 -3.12
C SER A 628 -6.64 -32.97 -3.41
N LEU A 629 -6.36 -31.87 -4.10
CA LEU A 629 -7.39 -30.90 -4.55
C LEU A 629 -8.14 -31.35 -5.81
N GLU A 630 -7.66 -32.39 -6.52
CA GLU A 630 -8.35 -33.00 -7.68
C GLU A 630 -9.34 -34.07 -7.26
N GLU A 631 -9.14 -34.67 -6.09
CA GLU A 631 -10.09 -35.65 -5.57
C GLU A 631 -11.42 -34.94 -5.26
N PRO A 632 -12.56 -35.46 -5.78
CA PRO A 632 -13.85 -34.89 -5.45
C PRO A 632 -14.00 -34.92 -3.93
N VAL A 633 -14.38 -33.79 -3.33
CA VAL A 633 -14.81 -33.72 -1.91
C VAL A 633 -15.91 -34.79 -1.79
N ALA A 634 -15.61 -35.92 -1.13
CA ALA A 634 -16.64 -36.89 -0.81
C ALA A 634 -17.76 -36.10 -0.10
N SER A 635 -18.94 -36.09 -0.73
CA SER A 635 -20.07 -35.33 -0.21
C SER A 635 -20.23 -35.73 1.25
N ALA A 636 -20.02 -34.80 2.16
CA ALA A 636 -20.52 -34.87 3.52
C ALA A 636 -22.06 -34.74 3.45
N ALA A 637 -22.67 -35.82 2.88
CA ALA A 637 -24.10 -36.03 2.91
C ALA A 637 -24.30 -37.24 3.80
N ALA A 638 -24.95 -37.02 4.92
CA ALA A 638 -25.47 -37.95 5.91
C ALA A 638 -24.59 -38.09 7.18
N GLU A 639 -24.72 -37.11 8.08
CA GLU A 639 -25.11 -37.40 9.47
C GLU A 639 -25.98 -36.29 10.02
#